data_79573339d4457830757aaf943b4da19f
#
_entry.id   79573339d4457830757aaf943b4da19f
#
_cell.length_a   1.000
_cell.length_b   1.000
_cell.length_c   1.000
_cell.angle_alpha   90.00
_cell.angle_beta   90.00
_cell.angle_gamma   90.00
#
_symmetry.space_group_name_H-M   'P 1'
#
loop_
_entity.id
_entity.type
_entity.pdbx_description
1 polymer ?
#
loop_
_entity_poly.entity_id
_entity_poly.type
_entity_poly.pdbx_seq_one_letter_code
_entity_poly.pdbx_strand_id
1 'polypeptide(L)'
;MKVKSYIKSTLMAVATFVAAAATAAEVSNDAGVGAESGVKSGQSVGLVLSGGGAKGIAHIGVIKALEEHNIPIDYVAGTSMGAIVGGLYAAGYTPEDMLDLILSPGFSMWSTGQIDPNLTYYFLRSPQTPAFGHVNINLNRSDTTATSNLMPSSLISPLPMNFAFMDLFAAYTAQCGGNFDNLFVPFRCVTSDVVHKHKIVCRGGELSDAIRASMSFPAVFAPIKMNGVDVYDGGIYDNFPVDVMREDFAPSIMIGVDVHSEDPEPQTGIVAQLENMIIQNNSYELPADEGIRIHVDVSQYSLLDFGKARQIYAKGYERAMEMMDSIEGRVTARIPGETRRVKRDVFKSKSPYVRFNKVVATGGSENQNEYLEHLFKSSRTDTFGIDHARLAYYRALSPGKIKNLMPRAVYNDTTGLFTLDLDASLKDNFTLGAGGYLTSSVNSMIFVSADYSSMSFSSWNTRLMGWIGQSYMAAQFDWKLYLSNNLPSALELQAVYSRQKYYENDKLFYEDNTPSFISEYEAFGRLDYAWAAGRRGKAMIGVGGGQQRTKFYSNEHFDFTQTSREETKMNLGQLLASYEYNTLDNNSYPSSGTKVHVTAMQTLGMYHHMQGAPDGKPMKYKENQHWFQAEARGESYFPIGKHFSMGMVWDALVSNRHLLNTYYASVVNAPSYTPTPALDDVFNKAFHANSFVAVGVAPIWIPFQRAQVRLTAAAFMPFRKILPQDDSPRARYGRWFSDPEFIAQLDVVYNLPFASVTLYGNYLSEPSGNWNGGI
;
A
#
# COMPACT_ATOMS: atom_id res chain seq x y z
N MET A 1 -9.18 12.84 23.65
CA MET A 1 -9.51 12.47 25.05
C MET A 1 -10.10 11.05 25.20
N LYS A 2 -10.14 10.21 24.16
CA LYS A 2 -10.65 8.81 24.22
C LYS A 2 -9.57 7.71 24.17
N VAL A 3 -8.29 8.05 24.03
CA VAL A 3 -7.19 7.06 23.97
C VAL A 3 -6.62 6.72 25.37
N LYS A 4 -6.84 7.55 26.37
CA LYS A 4 -6.40 7.28 27.75
C LYS A 4 -7.28 6.30 28.55
N SER A 5 -8.47 5.96 28.03
CA SER A 5 -9.40 5.03 28.70
C SER A 5 -9.07 3.57 28.39
N TYR A 6 -8.50 3.25 27.23
CA TYR A 6 -8.16 1.87 26.86
C TYR A 6 -6.91 1.31 27.54
N ILE A 7 -5.98 2.17 27.94
CA ILE A 7 -4.74 1.73 28.64
C ILE A 7 -5.00 1.41 30.12
N LYS A 8 -6.03 2.00 30.74
CA LYS A 8 -6.36 1.71 32.14
C LYS A 8 -7.16 0.41 32.35
N SER A 9 -7.94 -0.03 31.37
CA SER A 9 -8.69 -1.30 31.47
C SER A 9 -7.83 -2.53 31.28
N THR A 10 -6.74 -2.44 30.49
CA THR A 10 -5.82 -3.57 30.25
C THR A 10 -4.85 -3.77 31.41
N LEU A 11 -4.50 -2.72 32.15
CA LEU A 11 -3.62 -2.82 33.33
C LEU A 11 -4.34 -3.29 34.59
N MET A 12 -5.68 -3.17 34.65
CA MET A 12 -6.47 -3.63 35.80
C MET A 12 -6.83 -5.12 35.70
N ALA A 13 -6.83 -5.71 34.49
CA ALA A 13 -7.04 -7.15 34.28
C ALA A 13 -5.81 -8.00 34.62
N VAL A 14 -4.61 -7.44 34.51
CA VAL A 14 -3.35 -8.15 34.85
C VAL A 14 -3.08 -8.16 36.34
N ALA A 15 -3.56 -7.19 37.10
CA ALA A 15 -3.35 -7.14 38.57
C ALA A 15 -4.28 -8.07 39.34
N THR A 16 -5.38 -8.52 38.77
CA THR A 16 -6.33 -9.45 39.45
C THR A 16 -5.94 -10.92 39.26
N PHE A 17 -5.08 -11.25 38.29
CA PHE A 17 -4.66 -12.62 38.02
C PHE A 17 -3.45 -13.07 38.86
N VAL A 18 -2.69 -12.16 39.45
CA VAL A 18 -1.51 -12.48 40.29
C VAL A 18 -1.90 -12.80 41.75
N ALA A 19 -3.09 -12.44 42.18
CA ALA A 19 -3.54 -12.67 43.55
C ALA A 19 -4.26 -14.02 43.76
N ALA A 20 -4.58 -14.77 42.70
CA ALA A 20 -5.29 -16.06 42.79
C ALA A 20 -4.37 -17.31 42.71
N ALA A 21 -3.07 -17.12 42.51
CA ALA A 21 -2.11 -18.22 42.33
C ALA A 21 -1.32 -18.61 43.60
N ALA A 22 -1.65 -18.03 44.75
CA ALA A 22 -0.88 -18.25 45.99
C ALA A 22 -1.54 -19.16 47.06
N THR A 23 -2.64 -19.84 46.76
CA THR A 23 -3.34 -20.71 47.72
C THR A 23 -3.74 -22.08 47.17
N ALA A 24 -2.84 -22.75 46.45
CA ALA A 24 -3.04 -24.16 46.10
C ALA A 24 -1.68 -24.87 45.94
N ALA A 25 -0.95 -24.99 47.05
CA ALA A 25 0.18 -25.91 47.13
C ALA A 25 0.04 -26.65 48.45
N GLU A 26 -0.61 -27.80 48.40
CA GLU A 26 -0.41 -28.97 49.24
C GLU A 26 -1.52 -29.99 49.01
N VAL A 27 -1.31 -30.91 48.05
CA VAL A 27 -1.87 -32.28 48.12
C VAL A 27 -0.97 -33.20 47.30
N SER A 28 -0.21 -34.01 48.02
CA SER A 28 0.33 -35.35 47.79
C SER A 28 0.68 -35.85 46.41
N ASN A 29 1.97 -36.13 46.24
CA ASN A 29 2.51 -37.20 45.40
C ASN A 29 1.87 -38.55 45.76
N ASP A 30 1.22 -39.19 44.79
CA ASP A 30 1.40 -40.62 44.47
C ASP A 30 0.42 -41.02 43.38
N ALA A 31 0.90 -41.30 42.18
CA ALA A 31 0.39 -42.32 41.25
C ALA A 31 1.21 -42.32 39.97
N GLY A 32 2.05 -43.34 39.84
CA GLY A 32 2.67 -43.69 38.56
C GLY A 32 1.56 -43.98 37.52
N VAL A 33 1.62 -43.25 36.41
CA VAL A 33 0.74 -43.55 35.26
C VAL A 33 1.59 -44.21 34.20
N GLY A 34 1.43 -45.53 34.12
CA GLY A 34 1.81 -46.32 33.00
C GLY A 34 1.05 -45.82 31.74
N ALA A 35 1.76 -45.79 30.62
CA ALA A 35 1.15 -45.54 29.33
C ALA A 35 0.11 -46.66 29.01
N GLU A 36 -1.14 -46.42 29.37
CA GLU A 36 -2.25 -47.22 28.83
C GLU A 36 -2.61 -46.67 27.45
N SER A 37 -2.42 -47.48 26.42
CA SER A 37 -3.10 -47.40 25.15
C SER A 37 -4.59 -47.58 25.39
N GLY A 38 -5.29 -46.56 25.82
CA GLY A 38 -6.73 -46.56 26.01
C GLY A 38 -7.42 -46.65 24.66
N VAL A 39 -8.04 -47.80 24.38
CA VAL A 39 -9.05 -48.02 23.35
C VAL A 39 -10.09 -46.90 23.49
N LYS A 40 -10.13 -45.96 22.57
CA LYS A 40 -11.21 -44.95 22.47
C LYS A 40 -12.51 -45.67 22.16
N SER A 41 -13.32 -45.97 23.14
CA SER A 41 -14.67 -46.52 22.97
C SER A 41 -15.66 -45.42 22.61
N GLY A 42 -15.46 -44.74 21.51
CA GLY A 42 -16.37 -43.70 21.05
C GLY A 42 -16.17 -43.43 19.57
N GLN A 43 -17.25 -43.08 18.88
CA GLN A 43 -17.25 -42.70 17.48
C GLN A 43 -16.31 -41.47 17.28
N SER A 44 -15.33 -41.56 16.38
CA SER A 44 -14.47 -40.45 15.98
C SER A 44 -15.02 -39.70 14.77
N VAL A 45 -14.89 -38.39 14.77
CA VAL A 45 -15.45 -37.49 13.72
C VAL A 45 -14.36 -36.77 12.99
N GLY A 46 -14.30 -36.96 11.65
CA GLY A 46 -13.43 -36.20 10.76
C GLY A 46 -14.17 -35.05 10.09
N LEU A 47 -13.60 -33.85 10.13
CA LEU A 47 -14.14 -32.65 9.44
C LEU A 47 -13.34 -32.38 8.16
N VAL A 48 -14.01 -32.41 7.01
CA VAL A 48 -13.42 -32.12 5.69
C VAL A 48 -13.95 -30.77 5.20
N LEU A 49 -13.03 -29.85 4.84
CA LEU A 49 -13.34 -28.48 4.44
C LEU A 49 -12.84 -28.19 3.02
N SER A 50 -13.75 -27.83 2.12
CA SER A 50 -13.39 -27.53 0.74
C SER A 50 -12.68 -26.16 0.60
N GLY A 51 -11.99 -25.96 -0.51
CA GLY A 51 -11.57 -24.63 -0.96
C GLY A 51 -12.76 -23.81 -1.46
N GLY A 52 -12.53 -22.49 -1.67
CA GLY A 52 -13.56 -21.60 -2.21
C GLY A 52 -13.31 -20.10 -1.92
N GLY A 53 -12.10 -19.71 -1.57
CA GLY A 53 -11.76 -18.31 -1.26
C GLY A 53 -12.68 -17.74 -0.17
N ALA A 54 -13.23 -16.53 -0.36
CA ALA A 54 -14.13 -15.90 0.62
C ALA A 54 -15.37 -16.76 0.96
N LYS A 55 -15.86 -17.59 0.02
CA LYS A 55 -16.97 -18.54 0.25
C LYS A 55 -16.69 -19.47 1.44
N GLY A 56 -15.43 -19.90 1.59
CA GLY A 56 -15.01 -20.79 2.68
C GLY A 56 -15.09 -20.21 4.09
N ILE A 57 -15.42 -18.91 4.24
CA ILE A 57 -15.76 -18.31 5.56
C ILE A 57 -17.00 -19.00 6.15
N ALA A 58 -17.87 -19.60 5.31
CA ALA A 58 -19.01 -20.39 5.75
C ALA A 58 -18.61 -21.56 6.66
N HIS A 59 -17.41 -22.15 6.47
CA HIS A 59 -16.89 -23.22 7.31
C HIS A 59 -16.84 -22.83 8.79
N ILE A 60 -16.54 -21.56 9.11
CA ILE A 60 -16.50 -21.07 10.50
C ILE A 60 -17.90 -21.15 11.12
N GLY A 61 -18.94 -20.77 10.35
CA GLY A 61 -20.32 -20.85 10.79
C GLY A 61 -20.76 -22.30 11.07
N VAL A 62 -20.35 -23.24 10.19
CA VAL A 62 -20.61 -24.67 10.39
C VAL A 62 -19.90 -25.20 11.64
N ILE A 63 -18.62 -24.89 11.83
CA ILE A 63 -17.86 -25.29 13.04
C ILE A 63 -18.53 -24.74 14.31
N LYS A 64 -19.02 -23.50 14.27
CA LYS A 64 -19.73 -22.88 15.38
C LYS A 64 -21.00 -23.67 15.75
N ALA A 65 -21.84 -24.02 14.78
CA ALA A 65 -23.03 -24.82 15.00
C ALA A 65 -22.70 -26.23 15.56
N LEU A 66 -21.67 -26.89 15.03
CA LEU A 66 -21.20 -28.18 15.54
C LEU A 66 -20.73 -28.08 17.00
N GLU A 67 -19.97 -27.04 17.35
CA GLU A 67 -19.52 -26.84 18.73
C GLU A 67 -20.64 -26.55 19.71
N GLU A 68 -21.65 -25.78 19.33
CA GLU A 68 -22.84 -25.46 20.16
C GLU A 68 -23.68 -26.70 20.45
N HIS A 69 -23.73 -27.64 19.51
CA HIS A 69 -24.40 -28.92 19.65
C HIS A 69 -23.52 -30.04 20.22
N ASN A 70 -22.34 -29.67 20.77
CA ASN A 70 -21.40 -30.60 21.37
C ASN A 70 -20.90 -31.73 20.45
N ILE A 71 -20.97 -31.54 19.13
CA ILE A 71 -20.44 -32.49 18.14
C ILE A 71 -18.90 -32.44 18.24
N PRO A 72 -18.19 -33.58 18.42
CA PRO A 72 -16.75 -33.63 18.42
C PRO A 72 -16.16 -33.39 17.04
N ILE A 73 -14.97 -32.82 16.99
CA ILE A 73 -14.14 -32.71 15.78
C ILE A 73 -12.77 -33.28 16.18
N ASP A 74 -12.52 -34.53 15.79
CA ASP A 74 -11.31 -35.26 16.20
C ASP A 74 -10.19 -35.12 15.18
N TYR A 75 -10.52 -34.88 13.91
CA TYR A 75 -9.58 -34.71 12.79
C TYR A 75 -10.07 -33.63 11.84
N VAL A 76 -9.15 -32.92 11.20
CA VAL A 76 -9.49 -31.89 10.19
C VAL A 76 -8.62 -32.08 8.95
N ALA A 77 -9.26 -32.07 7.77
CA ALA A 77 -8.59 -31.97 6.48
C ALA A 77 -9.17 -30.82 5.68
N GLY A 78 -8.34 -30.04 5.01
CA GLY A 78 -8.83 -28.87 4.28
C GLY A 78 -7.96 -28.47 3.10
N THR A 79 -8.58 -27.76 2.15
CA THR A 79 -7.90 -27.18 0.97
C THR A 79 -8.19 -25.69 0.90
N SER A 80 -7.19 -24.86 0.52
CA SER A 80 -7.33 -23.42 0.29
C SER A 80 -7.93 -22.71 1.53
N MET A 81 -9.09 -22.06 1.43
CA MET A 81 -9.75 -21.45 2.60
C MET A 81 -10.10 -22.49 3.66
N GLY A 82 -10.45 -23.73 3.25
CA GLY A 82 -10.65 -24.82 4.19
C GLY A 82 -9.38 -25.20 4.95
N ALA A 83 -8.20 -25.04 4.35
CA ALA A 83 -6.92 -25.21 5.03
C ALA A 83 -6.65 -24.06 6.02
N ILE A 84 -7.04 -22.83 5.70
CA ILE A 84 -6.91 -21.67 6.63
C ILE A 84 -7.81 -21.89 7.85
N VAL A 85 -9.11 -22.13 7.63
CA VAL A 85 -10.09 -22.34 8.71
C VAL A 85 -9.74 -23.59 9.54
N GLY A 86 -9.43 -24.70 8.84
CA GLY A 86 -9.05 -25.96 9.48
C GLY A 86 -7.75 -25.84 10.28
N GLY A 87 -6.75 -25.16 9.73
CA GLY A 87 -5.47 -24.93 10.41
C GLY A 87 -5.59 -24.00 11.62
N LEU A 88 -6.41 -22.96 11.55
CA LEU A 88 -6.71 -22.11 12.72
C LEU A 88 -7.44 -22.94 13.79
N TYR A 89 -8.43 -23.74 13.42
CA TYR A 89 -9.11 -24.62 14.36
C TYR A 89 -8.16 -25.64 14.99
N ALA A 90 -7.31 -26.26 14.18
CA ALA A 90 -6.30 -27.21 14.65
C ALA A 90 -5.23 -26.58 15.55
N ALA A 91 -4.96 -25.28 15.39
CA ALA A 91 -4.12 -24.47 16.28
C ALA A 91 -4.87 -24.01 17.56
N GLY A 92 -6.14 -24.39 17.73
CA GLY A 92 -6.93 -24.10 18.93
C GLY A 92 -7.65 -22.74 18.91
N TYR A 93 -7.83 -22.10 17.75
CA TYR A 93 -8.70 -20.92 17.65
C TYR A 93 -10.17 -21.33 17.81
N THR A 94 -10.95 -20.49 18.45
CA THR A 94 -12.41 -20.66 18.51
C THR A 94 -13.08 -20.12 17.24
N PRO A 95 -14.32 -20.53 16.92
CA PRO A 95 -15.06 -19.92 15.81
C PRO A 95 -15.16 -18.39 15.94
N GLU A 96 -15.28 -17.87 17.14
CA GLU A 96 -15.32 -16.44 17.43
C GLU A 96 -13.97 -15.79 17.11
N ASP A 97 -12.85 -16.36 17.59
CA ASP A 97 -11.50 -15.86 17.30
C ASP A 97 -11.26 -15.81 15.79
N MET A 98 -11.68 -16.85 15.06
CA MET A 98 -11.54 -16.93 13.60
C MET A 98 -12.38 -15.87 12.89
N LEU A 99 -13.64 -15.65 13.30
CA LEU A 99 -14.50 -14.63 12.72
C LEU A 99 -13.95 -13.23 12.98
N ASP A 100 -13.49 -12.95 14.21
CA ASP A 100 -12.89 -11.66 14.58
C ASP A 100 -11.61 -11.40 13.80
N LEU A 101 -10.78 -12.43 13.58
CA LEU A 101 -9.59 -12.34 12.72
C LEU A 101 -9.99 -11.92 11.29
N ILE A 102 -10.95 -12.59 10.67
CA ILE A 102 -11.39 -12.31 9.30
C ILE A 102 -12.04 -10.93 9.17
N LEU A 103 -12.74 -10.46 10.21
CA LEU A 103 -13.33 -9.13 10.24
C LEU A 103 -12.34 -8.02 10.58
N SER A 104 -11.12 -8.36 10.97
CA SER A 104 -10.11 -7.38 11.34
C SER A 104 -9.61 -6.56 10.15
N PRO A 105 -9.23 -5.29 10.35
CA PRO A 105 -8.57 -4.48 9.33
C PRO A 105 -7.28 -5.13 8.79
N GLY A 106 -6.55 -5.86 9.65
CA GLY A 106 -5.35 -6.59 9.28
C GLY A 106 -5.64 -7.63 8.20
N PHE A 107 -6.65 -8.47 8.39
CA PHE A 107 -7.04 -9.48 7.40
C PHE A 107 -7.45 -8.84 6.06
N SER A 108 -8.20 -7.73 6.08
CA SER A 108 -8.54 -6.99 4.87
C SER A 108 -7.28 -6.54 4.10
N MET A 109 -6.24 -6.10 4.79
CA MET A 109 -4.97 -5.73 4.17
C MET A 109 -4.24 -6.95 3.59
N TRP A 110 -4.21 -8.09 4.31
CA TRP A 110 -3.56 -9.30 3.82
C TRP A 110 -4.23 -9.84 2.57
N SER A 111 -5.57 -9.92 2.59
CA SER A 111 -6.36 -10.46 1.47
C SER A 111 -6.31 -9.60 0.22
N THR A 112 -6.03 -8.30 0.35
CA THR A 112 -5.86 -7.37 -0.77
C THR A 112 -4.39 -7.10 -1.14
N GLY A 113 -3.44 -7.63 -0.37
CA GLY A 113 -2.00 -7.40 -0.55
C GLY A 113 -1.54 -5.98 -0.22
N GLN A 114 -2.37 -5.23 0.49
CA GLN A 114 -2.06 -3.86 0.90
C GLN A 114 -1.13 -3.86 2.12
N ILE A 115 -0.13 -3.00 2.08
CA ILE A 115 0.78 -2.80 3.20
C ILE A 115 0.21 -1.67 4.08
N ASP A 116 0.08 -1.92 5.40
CA ASP A 116 -0.36 -0.89 6.34
C ASP A 116 0.58 0.33 6.29
N PRO A 117 0.08 1.50 5.89
CA PRO A 117 0.90 2.72 5.84
C PRO A 117 1.50 3.12 7.18
N ASN A 118 0.90 2.66 8.31
CA ASN A 118 1.41 2.92 9.66
C ASN A 118 2.66 2.12 9.99
N LEU A 119 2.92 1.02 9.28
CA LEU A 119 4.07 0.15 9.49
C LEU A 119 5.26 0.49 8.59
N THR A 120 5.06 1.32 7.55
CA THR A 120 6.09 1.70 6.58
C THR A 120 6.61 3.11 6.84
N TYR A 121 7.84 3.38 6.38
CA TYR A 121 8.42 4.71 6.42
C TYR A 121 8.16 5.45 5.11
N TYR A 122 7.45 6.57 5.17
CA TYR A 122 7.24 7.46 4.01
C TYR A 122 8.56 7.87 3.35
N PHE A 123 9.57 8.21 4.16
CA PHE A 123 10.92 8.58 3.72
C PHE A 123 11.59 7.55 2.80
N LEU A 124 11.30 6.26 3.00
CA LEU A 124 11.91 5.16 2.24
C LEU A 124 11.14 4.82 0.96
N ARG A 125 9.91 5.31 0.79
CA ARG A 125 9.11 5.05 -0.40
C ARG A 125 9.73 5.71 -1.62
N SER A 126 9.71 5.01 -2.75
CA SER A 126 10.06 5.62 -4.03
C SER A 126 9.01 6.67 -4.40
N PRO A 127 9.43 7.86 -4.86
CA PRO A 127 8.50 8.85 -5.39
C PRO A 127 7.66 8.27 -6.53
N GLN A 128 6.38 8.60 -6.58
CA GLN A 128 5.51 8.22 -7.70
C GLN A 128 5.93 9.00 -8.95
N THR A 129 5.84 8.34 -10.09
CA THR A 129 6.13 8.91 -11.41
C THR A 129 4.93 8.69 -12.34
N PRO A 130 4.80 9.45 -13.44
CA PRO A 130 3.74 9.23 -14.43
C PRO A 130 3.91 7.94 -15.25
N ALA A 131 4.85 7.06 -14.91
CA ALA A 131 5.05 5.79 -15.60
C ALA A 131 3.94 4.80 -15.26
N PHE A 132 3.28 4.26 -16.27
CA PHE A 132 2.31 3.17 -16.15
C PHE A 132 2.86 1.82 -16.65
N GLY A 133 3.92 1.83 -17.48
CA GLY A 133 4.64 0.64 -17.94
C GLY A 133 6.05 0.60 -17.38
N HIS A 134 6.47 -0.58 -16.88
CA HIS A 134 7.81 -0.80 -16.34
C HIS A 134 8.41 -2.07 -16.91
N VAL A 135 9.70 -1.99 -17.30
CA VAL A 135 10.51 -3.13 -17.71
C VAL A 135 11.67 -3.26 -16.73
N ASN A 136 11.77 -4.40 -16.05
CA ASN A 136 12.87 -4.69 -15.14
C ASN A 136 13.95 -5.48 -15.86
N ILE A 137 15.21 -5.08 -15.66
CA ILE A 137 16.38 -5.67 -16.33
C ILE A 137 17.39 -6.05 -15.25
N ASN A 138 17.84 -7.30 -15.26
CA ASN A 138 18.91 -7.75 -14.40
C ASN A 138 20.27 -7.55 -15.10
N LEU A 139 21.02 -6.55 -14.67
CA LEU A 139 22.35 -6.25 -15.23
C LEU A 139 23.44 -7.20 -14.76
N ASN A 140 23.21 -8.04 -13.74
CA ASN A 140 24.21 -8.91 -13.13
C ASN A 140 24.16 -10.37 -13.66
N ARG A 141 23.20 -10.71 -14.50
CA ARG A 141 23.13 -12.03 -15.14
C ARG A 141 23.86 -12.00 -16.49
N SER A 142 24.76 -12.96 -16.69
CA SER A 142 25.45 -13.18 -17.96
C SER A 142 24.52 -13.58 -19.11
N ASP A 143 23.32 -14.04 -18.83
CA ASP A 143 22.26 -14.29 -19.81
C ASP A 143 21.35 -13.07 -19.89
N THR A 144 21.57 -12.26 -20.90
CA THR A 144 20.77 -11.09 -21.26
C THR A 144 19.38 -11.44 -21.84
N THR A 145 18.67 -12.39 -21.26
CA THR A 145 17.25 -12.51 -21.49
C THR A 145 16.57 -11.42 -20.67
N ALA A 146 16.28 -10.28 -21.30
CA ALA A 146 15.38 -9.29 -20.77
C ALA A 146 14.04 -9.99 -20.52
N THR A 147 13.83 -10.47 -19.32
CA THR A 147 12.53 -10.96 -18.90
C THR A 147 11.66 -9.72 -18.75
N SER A 148 10.95 -9.38 -19.82
CA SER A 148 9.87 -8.40 -19.77
C SER A 148 8.77 -8.95 -18.85
N ASN A 149 8.91 -8.77 -17.56
CA ASN A 149 7.83 -8.98 -16.62
C ASN A 149 6.82 -7.84 -16.78
N LEU A 150 6.20 -7.76 -17.96
CA LEU A 150 5.11 -6.83 -18.27
C LEU A 150 3.85 -7.13 -17.44
N MET A 151 3.75 -8.34 -16.88
CA MET A 151 2.68 -8.72 -15.97
C MET A 151 3.25 -9.09 -14.59
N PRO A 152 2.63 -8.65 -13.51
CA PRO A 152 2.98 -9.12 -12.18
C PRO A 152 2.77 -10.63 -12.08
N SER A 153 3.64 -11.33 -11.36
CA SER A 153 3.53 -12.79 -11.14
C SER A 153 2.28 -13.18 -10.35
N SER A 154 1.63 -12.23 -9.70
CA SER A 154 0.37 -12.37 -8.98
C SER A 154 -0.36 -11.04 -8.89
N LEU A 155 -1.70 -11.09 -8.87
CA LEU A 155 -2.56 -9.91 -8.72
C LEU A 155 -2.49 -9.31 -7.31
N ILE A 156 -2.27 -10.15 -6.31
CA ILE A 156 -2.22 -9.77 -4.89
C ILE A 156 -0.81 -10.00 -4.37
N SER A 157 -0.25 -8.97 -3.72
CA SER A 157 1.06 -9.08 -3.08
C SER A 157 1.01 -10.05 -1.89
N PRO A 158 1.87 -11.08 -1.84
CA PRO A 158 1.89 -12.03 -0.73
C PRO A 158 2.56 -11.48 0.53
N LEU A 159 3.28 -10.38 0.44
CA LEU A 159 4.15 -9.88 1.50
C LEU A 159 3.47 -9.66 2.86
N PRO A 160 2.29 -8.99 2.95
CA PRO A 160 1.63 -8.82 4.24
C PRO A 160 1.15 -10.15 4.82
N MET A 161 0.68 -11.04 3.97
CA MET A 161 0.14 -12.36 4.35
C MET A 161 1.24 -13.29 4.85
N ASN A 162 2.42 -13.28 4.22
CA ASN A 162 3.54 -14.12 4.65
C ASN A 162 3.91 -13.87 6.11
N PHE A 163 4.02 -12.59 6.51
CA PHE A 163 4.30 -12.26 7.90
C PHE A 163 3.15 -12.63 8.84
N ALA A 164 1.92 -12.36 8.42
CA ALA A 164 0.73 -12.65 9.23
C ALA A 164 0.58 -14.15 9.52
N PHE A 165 0.84 -15.01 8.56
CA PHE A 165 0.75 -16.46 8.76
C PHE A 165 1.88 -16.97 9.66
N MET A 166 3.10 -16.46 9.52
CA MET A 166 4.15 -16.77 10.49
C MET A 166 3.73 -16.36 11.90
N ASP A 167 3.21 -15.16 12.09
CA ASP A 167 2.75 -14.65 13.39
C ASP A 167 1.62 -15.51 13.99
N LEU A 168 0.64 -15.93 13.19
CA LEU A 168 -0.49 -16.74 13.61
C LEU A 168 -0.10 -18.17 14.03
N PHE A 169 0.88 -18.77 13.35
CA PHE A 169 1.14 -20.21 13.46
C PHE A 169 2.49 -20.59 14.09
N ALA A 170 3.43 -19.65 14.28
CA ALA A 170 4.78 -19.93 14.77
C ALA A 170 4.80 -20.68 16.12
N ALA A 171 4.02 -20.21 17.10
CA ALA A 171 3.96 -20.83 18.41
C ALA A 171 3.42 -22.27 18.36
N TYR A 172 2.46 -22.53 17.50
CA TYR A 172 1.81 -23.85 17.34
C TYR A 172 2.65 -24.80 16.53
N THR A 173 3.38 -24.32 15.50
CA THR A 173 4.39 -25.10 14.80
C THR A 173 5.47 -25.59 15.78
N ALA A 174 5.96 -24.72 16.63
CA ALA A 174 6.93 -25.06 17.67
C ALA A 174 6.36 -26.09 18.67
N GLN A 175 5.13 -25.87 19.14
CA GLN A 175 4.47 -26.77 20.11
C GLN A 175 4.24 -28.16 19.55
N CYS A 176 3.83 -28.29 18.28
CA CYS A 176 3.61 -29.60 17.66
C CYS A 176 4.91 -30.29 17.17
N GLY A 177 6.06 -29.61 17.29
CA GLY A 177 7.35 -30.10 16.81
C GLY A 177 7.37 -30.35 15.29
N GLY A 178 6.59 -29.58 14.54
CA GLY A 178 6.42 -29.75 13.11
C GLY A 178 5.64 -31.01 12.67
N ASN A 179 5.01 -31.73 13.59
CA ASN A 179 4.10 -32.86 13.29
C ASN A 179 2.66 -32.42 13.53
N PHE A 180 1.85 -32.32 12.49
CA PHE A 180 0.48 -31.83 12.56
C PHE A 180 -0.48 -32.76 13.31
N ASP A 181 -0.08 -33.99 13.64
CA ASP A 181 -0.84 -34.88 14.51
C ASP A 181 -0.83 -34.41 15.99
N ASN A 182 0.14 -33.59 16.38
CA ASN A 182 0.30 -33.05 17.72
C ASN A 182 -0.38 -31.69 17.92
N LEU A 183 -1.12 -31.18 16.93
CA LEU A 183 -1.93 -29.97 17.07
C LEU A 183 -3.12 -30.23 18.02
N PHE A 184 -3.87 -29.19 18.38
CA PHE A 184 -5.08 -29.32 19.20
C PHE A 184 -6.07 -30.33 18.58
N VAL A 185 -6.19 -30.31 17.25
CA VAL A 185 -6.83 -31.35 16.47
C VAL A 185 -5.86 -31.75 15.35
N PRO A 186 -5.56 -33.05 15.15
CA PRO A 186 -4.74 -33.51 14.04
C PRO A 186 -5.23 -32.97 12.69
N PHE A 187 -4.28 -32.50 11.87
CA PHE A 187 -4.59 -31.69 10.69
C PHE A 187 -3.88 -32.17 9.44
N ARG A 188 -4.58 -32.07 8.31
CA ARG A 188 -4.01 -32.21 6.95
C ARG A 188 -4.45 -31.03 6.08
N CYS A 189 -3.53 -30.56 5.23
CA CYS A 189 -3.93 -29.70 4.13
C CYS A 189 -3.30 -30.18 2.82
N VAL A 190 -3.94 -29.78 1.71
CA VAL A 190 -3.53 -30.22 0.38
C VAL A 190 -2.95 -29.05 -0.38
N THR A 191 -1.85 -29.28 -1.09
CA THR A 191 -1.26 -28.36 -2.06
C THR A 191 -1.05 -29.09 -3.39
N SER A 192 -0.71 -28.35 -4.46
CA SER A 192 -0.56 -28.90 -5.81
C SER A 192 0.84 -28.66 -6.37
N ASP A 193 1.52 -29.71 -6.78
CA ASP A 193 2.68 -29.64 -7.66
C ASP A 193 2.21 -29.69 -9.12
N VAL A 194 2.18 -28.52 -9.75
CA VAL A 194 1.69 -28.43 -11.15
C VAL A 194 2.71 -28.89 -12.17
N VAL A 195 4.00 -28.96 -11.80
CA VAL A 195 5.07 -29.45 -12.68
C VAL A 195 4.98 -30.95 -12.84
N HIS A 196 4.84 -31.67 -11.71
CA HIS A 196 4.72 -33.13 -11.70
C HIS A 196 3.26 -33.63 -11.72
N LYS A 197 2.28 -32.71 -11.72
CA LYS A 197 0.83 -32.98 -11.89
C LYS A 197 0.25 -33.89 -10.81
N HIS A 198 0.54 -33.63 -9.55
CA HIS A 198 -0.03 -34.36 -8.43
C HIS A 198 -0.31 -33.48 -7.23
N LYS A 199 -1.22 -33.92 -6.35
CA LYS A 199 -1.44 -33.29 -5.06
C LYS A 199 -0.34 -33.67 -4.07
N ILE A 200 -0.04 -32.76 -3.16
CA ILE A 200 0.84 -33.00 -2.01
C ILE A 200 0.01 -32.84 -0.74
N VAL A 201 0.00 -33.87 0.10
CA VAL A 201 -0.66 -33.83 1.41
C VAL A 201 0.36 -33.40 2.45
N CYS A 202 0.14 -32.25 3.07
CA CYS A 202 0.99 -31.71 4.13
C CYS A 202 0.59 -32.34 5.48
N ARG A 203 1.52 -33.07 6.08
CA ARG A 203 1.38 -33.77 7.37
C ARG A 203 2.26 -33.19 8.46
N GLY A 204 3.17 -32.28 8.08
CA GLY A 204 4.15 -31.69 8.97
C GLY A 204 4.98 -30.60 8.30
N GLY A 205 5.94 -30.07 9.04
CA GLY A 205 6.79 -28.94 8.66
C GLY A 205 6.28 -27.61 9.24
N GLU A 206 6.58 -26.51 8.56
CA GLU A 206 6.07 -25.20 8.94
C GLU A 206 4.58 -25.08 8.60
N LEU A 207 3.74 -24.95 9.64
CA LEU A 207 2.28 -24.89 9.45
C LEU A 207 1.86 -23.67 8.64
N SER A 208 2.54 -22.55 8.84
CA SER A 208 2.34 -21.31 8.06
C SER A 208 2.59 -21.53 6.57
N ASP A 209 3.67 -22.25 6.21
CA ASP A 209 4.04 -22.51 4.82
C ASP A 209 3.05 -23.47 4.18
N ALA A 210 2.65 -24.56 4.88
CA ALA A 210 1.71 -25.53 4.40
C ALA A 210 0.34 -24.91 4.05
N ILE A 211 -0.20 -24.08 4.97
CA ILE A 211 -1.47 -23.39 4.75
C ILE A 211 -1.33 -22.33 3.66
N ARG A 212 -0.22 -21.59 3.65
CA ARG A 212 0.04 -20.56 2.63
C ARG A 212 0.19 -21.18 1.24
N ALA A 213 0.81 -22.35 1.13
CA ALA A 213 0.89 -23.11 -0.12
C ALA A 213 -0.49 -23.55 -0.60
N SER A 214 -1.29 -24.12 0.32
CA SER A 214 -2.64 -24.61 0.02
C SER A 214 -3.58 -23.56 -0.55
N MET A 215 -3.34 -22.26 -0.26
CA MET A 215 -4.14 -21.14 -0.75
C MET A 215 -3.50 -20.35 -1.91
N SER A 216 -2.38 -20.81 -2.47
CA SER A 216 -1.65 -20.12 -3.55
C SER A 216 -2.35 -20.30 -4.90
N PHE A 217 -3.55 -19.70 -5.04
CA PHE A 217 -4.34 -19.77 -6.28
C PHE A 217 -3.58 -19.09 -7.44
N PRO A 218 -3.39 -19.79 -8.58
CA PRO A 218 -2.63 -19.30 -9.72
C PRO A 218 -3.10 -17.93 -10.19
N ALA A 219 -2.17 -17.08 -10.57
CA ALA A 219 -2.35 -15.69 -10.97
C ALA A 219 -2.86 -14.72 -9.87
N VAL A 220 -3.59 -15.20 -8.85
CA VAL A 220 -4.05 -14.37 -7.73
C VAL A 220 -2.95 -14.21 -6.69
N PHE A 221 -2.35 -15.32 -6.24
CA PHE A 221 -1.25 -15.33 -5.27
C PHE A 221 0.00 -16.00 -5.84
N ALA A 222 1.16 -15.50 -5.45
CA ALA A 222 2.43 -16.12 -5.82
C ALA A 222 2.57 -17.51 -5.15
N PRO A 223 3.16 -18.50 -5.87
CA PRO A 223 3.45 -19.82 -5.29
C PRO A 223 4.46 -19.75 -4.16
N ILE A 224 4.53 -20.81 -3.37
CA ILE A 224 5.55 -21.01 -2.34
C ILE A 224 6.49 -22.12 -2.80
N LYS A 225 7.77 -22.04 -2.43
CA LYS A 225 8.72 -23.12 -2.62
C LYS A 225 8.66 -24.10 -1.46
N MET A 226 8.33 -25.36 -1.76
CA MET A 226 8.44 -26.48 -0.85
C MET A 226 9.39 -27.52 -1.44
N ASN A 227 10.47 -27.84 -0.71
CA ASN A 227 11.50 -28.78 -1.17
C ASN A 227 12.08 -28.46 -2.58
N GLY A 228 12.19 -27.14 -2.88
CA GLY A 228 12.74 -26.67 -4.16
C GLY A 228 11.74 -26.59 -5.31
N VAL A 229 10.49 -27.03 -5.12
CA VAL A 229 9.42 -27.00 -6.14
C VAL A 229 8.43 -25.88 -5.80
N ASP A 230 7.96 -25.15 -6.82
CA ASP A 230 6.90 -24.16 -6.66
C ASP A 230 5.54 -24.89 -6.55
N VAL A 231 4.88 -24.74 -5.41
CA VAL A 231 3.58 -25.37 -5.12
C VAL A 231 2.47 -24.33 -5.11
N TYR A 232 1.29 -24.77 -5.52
CA TYR A 232 0.10 -23.95 -5.71
C TYR A 232 -1.07 -24.46 -4.88
N ASP A 233 -2.22 -23.78 -4.98
CA ASP A 233 -3.47 -24.14 -4.33
C ASP A 233 -3.84 -25.59 -4.56
N GLY A 234 -4.22 -26.28 -3.48
CA GLY A 234 -4.62 -27.68 -3.51
C GLY A 234 -5.85 -27.95 -4.37
N GLY A 235 -6.72 -26.96 -4.54
CA GLY A 235 -7.92 -27.03 -5.35
C GLY A 235 -7.70 -27.33 -6.84
N ILE A 236 -6.45 -27.29 -7.32
CA ILE A 236 -6.12 -27.71 -8.68
C ILE A 236 -6.34 -29.23 -8.86
N TYR A 237 -6.02 -30.05 -7.84
CA TYR A 237 -6.10 -31.51 -7.92
C TYR A 237 -7.02 -32.14 -6.88
N ASP A 238 -7.26 -31.47 -5.75
CA ASP A 238 -8.12 -31.99 -4.69
C ASP A 238 -8.69 -30.83 -3.86
N ASN A 239 -9.86 -30.35 -4.26
CA ASN A 239 -10.52 -29.22 -3.59
C ASN A 239 -11.38 -29.63 -2.40
N PHE A 240 -11.67 -30.93 -2.23
CA PHE A 240 -12.48 -31.46 -1.13
C PHE A 240 -11.88 -32.79 -0.65
N PRO A 241 -10.87 -32.77 0.26
CA PRO A 241 -9.95 -33.86 0.54
C PRO A 241 -10.56 -34.98 1.41
N VAL A 242 -11.64 -35.60 0.94
CA VAL A 242 -12.33 -36.73 1.58
C VAL A 242 -11.44 -37.97 1.62
N ASP A 243 -10.74 -38.25 0.53
CA ASP A 243 -9.82 -39.40 0.44
C ASP A 243 -8.63 -39.23 1.40
N VAL A 244 -8.10 -37.99 1.56
CA VAL A 244 -7.04 -37.70 2.54
C VAL A 244 -7.50 -37.94 3.97
N MET A 245 -8.73 -37.55 4.31
CA MET A 245 -9.33 -37.83 5.62
C MET A 245 -9.49 -39.34 5.82
N ARG A 246 -9.96 -40.06 4.82
CA ARG A 246 -10.16 -41.51 4.86
C ARG A 246 -8.83 -42.25 5.03
N GLU A 247 -7.82 -41.91 4.22
CA GLU A 247 -6.54 -42.62 4.18
C GLU A 247 -5.67 -42.33 5.42
N ASP A 248 -5.61 -41.08 5.87
CA ASP A 248 -4.71 -40.69 6.94
C ASP A 248 -5.29 -40.91 8.36
N PHE A 249 -6.61 -40.77 8.51
CA PHE A 249 -7.24 -40.75 9.84
C PHE A 249 -8.29 -41.85 10.01
N ALA A 250 -8.91 -42.32 8.96
CA ALA A 250 -9.97 -43.33 9.00
C ALA A 250 -11.01 -43.10 10.12
N PRO A 251 -11.65 -41.91 10.21
CA PRO A 251 -12.61 -41.63 11.26
C PRO A 251 -13.85 -42.53 11.16
N SER A 252 -14.59 -42.72 12.26
CA SER A 252 -15.82 -43.49 12.26
C SER A 252 -16.92 -42.84 11.43
N ILE A 253 -16.91 -41.53 11.27
CA ILE A 253 -17.82 -40.79 10.42
C ILE A 253 -17.14 -39.46 9.98
N MET A 254 -17.43 -39.04 8.77
CA MET A 254 -16.97 -37.73 8.25
C MET A 254 -18.11 -36.72 8.20
N ILE A 255 -17.80 -35.48 8.49
CA ILE A 255 -18.64 -34.32 8.16
C ILE A 255 -17.88 -33.52 7.12
N GLY A 256 -18.39 -33.55 5.89
CA GLY A 256 -17.78 -32.80 4.78
C GLY A 256 -18.54 -31.50 4.52
N VAL A 257 -17.85 -30.36 4.54
CA VAL A 257 -18.44 -29.06 4.26
C VAL A 257 -17.88 -28.53 2.95
N ASP A 258 -18.74 -28.33 1.98
CA ASP A 258 -18.36 -27.77 0.69
C ASP A 258 -19.14 -26.48 0.35
N VAL A 259 -18.46 -25.61 -0.39
CA VAL A 259 -18.92 -24.26 -0.78
C VAL A 259 -18.80 -24.03 -2.29
N HIS A 260 -18.69 -25.09 -3.08
CA HIS A 260 -18.63 -24.98 -4.54
C HIS A 260 -19.99 -24.54 -5.11
N SER A 261 -20.02 -24.00 -6.31
CA SER A 261 -21.25 -23.66 -7.01
C SER A 261 -21.65 -24.83 -7.92
N GLU A 262 -22.84 -25.43 -7.70
CA GLU A 262 -23.36 -26.54 -8.51
C GLU A 262 -23.71 -26.08 -9.93
N ASP A 263 -24.26 -24.85 -10.07
CA ASP A 263 -24.53 -24.20 -11.34
C ASP A 263 -23.78 -22.86 -11.40
N PRO A 264 -22.54 -22.84 -11.91
CA PRO A 264 -21.81 -21.59 -12.02
C PRO A 264 -22.48 -20.66 -13.04
N GLU A 265 -23.08 -19.57 -12.57
CA GLU A 265 -23.51 -18.49 -13.48
C GLU A 265 -22.29 -17.97 -14.27
N PRO A 266 -22.46 -17.56 -15.54
CA PRO A 266 -21.35 -17.01 -16.33
C PRO A 266 -20.85 -15.70 -15.69
N GLN A 267 -19.84 -15.80 -14.85
CA GLN A 267 -19.20 -14.66 -14.21
C GLN A 267 -18.22 -14.01 -15.19
N THR A 268 -18.34 -12.68 -15.37
CA THR A 268 -17.57 -11.88 -16.31
C THR A 268 -16.25 -11.38 -15.70
N GLY A 269 -15.42 -12.22 -15.10
CA GLY A 269 -14.14 -11.82 -14.52
C GLY A 269 -13.02 -12.80 -14.79
N ILE A 270 -11.79 -12.32 -14.96
CA ILE A 270 -10.60 -13.16 -15.19
C ILE A 270 -10.42 -14.19 -14.07
N VAL A 271 -10.64 -13.79 -12.81
CA VAL A 271 -10.50 -14.68 -11.64
C VAL A 271 -11.55 -15.78 -11.67
N ALA A 272 -12.80 -15.46 -12.01
CA ALA A 272 -13.87 -16.45 -12.13
C ALA A 272 -13.67 -17.42 -13.32
N GLN A 273 -13.14 -16.91 -14.43
CA GLN A 273 -12.77 -17.78 -15.56
C GLN A 273 -11.65 -18.75 -15.17
N LEU A 274 -10.64 -18.26 -14.44
CA LEU A 274 -9.56 -19.13 -13.92
C LEU A 274 -10.09 -20.14 -12.90
N GLU A 275 -11.02 -19.73 -12.01
CA GLU A 275 -11.70 -20.64 -11.08
C GLU A 275 -12.37 -21.78 -11.83
N ASN A 276 -13.19 -21.46 -12.82
CA ASN A 276 -13.89 -22.45 -13.63
C ASN A 276 -12.92 -23.38 -14.38
N MET A 277 -11.81 -22.85 -14.92
CA MET A 277 -10.82 -23.67 -15.64
C MET A 277 -10.03 -24.61 -14.73
N ILE A 278 -9.76 -24.20 -13.50
CA ILE A 278 -8.83 -24.88 -12.59
C ILE A 278 -9.57 -25.84 -11.66
N ILE A 279 -10.78 -25.49 -11.18
CA ILE A 279 -11.48 -26.21 -10.11
C ILE A 279 -12.58 -27.15 -10.63
N GLN A 280 -12.98 -27.05 -11.88
CA GLN A 280 -14.12 -27.78 -12.45
C GLN A 280 -14.03 -29.32 -12.45
N ASN A 281 -12.87 -29.93 -12.27
CA ASN A 281 -12.67 -31.36 -12.33
C ASN A 281 -12.56 -32.05 -10.97
N ASN A 282 -12.89 -31.37 -9.88
CA ASN A 282 -12.81 -31.94 -8.55
C ASN A 282 -14.09 -32.69 -8.17
N SER A 283 -13.94 -33.81 -7.47
CA SER A 283 -15.06 -34.53 -6.86
C SER A 283 -15.43 -33.87 -5.53
N TYR A 284 -16.72 -33.58 -5.34
CA TYR A 284 -17.27 -33.13 -4.07
C TYR A 284 -18.16 -34.21 -3.42
N GLU A 285 -17.94 -35.45 -3.78
CA GLU A 285 -18.71 -36.58 -3.27
C GLU A 285 -18.18 -37.04 -1.91
N LEU A 286 -19.09 -37.23 -0.98
CA LEU A 286 -18.89 -37.94 0.27
C LEU A 286 -19.94 -39.04 0.35
N PRO A 287 -19.54 -40.34 0.26
CA PRO A 287 -20.48 -41.42 0.31
C PRO A 287 -21.34 -41.40 1.57
N ALA A 288 -22.62 -41.63 1.41
CA ALA A 288 -23.61 -41.54 2.49
C ALA A 288 -23.37 -42.50 3.67
N ASP A 289 -22.70 -43.61 3.42
CA ASP A 289 -22.27 -44.60 4.43
C ASP A 289 -21.03 -44.12 5.23
N GLU A 290 -20.19 -43.31 4.63
CA GLU A 290 -18.97 -42.77 5.27
C GLU A 290 -19.20 -41.46 6.03
N GLY A 291 -20.22 -40.67 5.63
CA GLY A 291 -20.36 -39.35 6.25
C GLY A 291 -21.61 -38.57 5.89
N ILE A 292 -21.60 -37.30 6.31
CA ILE A 292 -22.65 -36.31 6.05
C ILE A 292 -22.03 -35.16 5.28
N ARG A 293 -22.54 -34.87 4.10
CA ARG A 293 -22.14 -33.73 3.30
C ARG A 293 -23.04 -32.52 3.60
N ILE A 294 -22.45 -31.41 4.01
CA ILE A 294 -23.09 -30.14 4.22
C ILE A 294 -22.70 -29.23 3.04
N HIS A 295 -23.56 -29.16 2.04
CA HIS A 295 -23.42 -28.20 0.96
C HIS A 295 -24.00 -26.84 1.39
N VAL A 296 -23.16 -25.79 1.38
CA VAL A 296 -23.56 -24.43 1.69
C VAL A 296 -23.67 -23.62 0.41
N ASP A 297 -24.87 -23.23 0.02
CA ASP A 297 -25.09 -22.38 -1.16
C ASP A 297 -24.65 -20.95 -0.90
N VAL A 298 -23.52 -20.61 -1.46
CA VAL A 298 -22.87 -19.30 -1.45
C VAL A 298 -22.48 -18.85 -2.86
N SER A 299 -23.20 -19.36 -3.88
CA SER A 299 -22.97 -19.10 -5.31
C SER A 299 -23.00 -17.61 -5.67
N GLN A 300 -23.81 -16.81 -4.96
CA GLN A 300 -23.93 -15.37 -5.16
C GLN A 300 -22.67 -14.56 -4.75
N TYR A 301 -21.68 -15.19 -4.10
CA TYR A 301 -20.44 -14.52 -3.70
C TYR A 301 -19.28 -14.97 -4.59
N SER A 302 -18.37 -14.03 -4.87
CA SER A 302 -17.12 -14.31 -5.57
C SER A 302 -16.02 -14.79 -4.62
N LEU A 303 -14.93 -15.35 -5.17
CA LEU A 303 -13.75 -15.81 -4.41
C LEU A 303 -13.10 -14.70 -3.55
N LEU A 304 -13.27 -13.44 -3.93
CA LEU A 304 -12.62 -12.29 -3.27
C LEU A 304 -13.58 -11.41 -2.45
N ASP A 305 -14.84 -11.85 -2.24
CA ASP A 305 -15.86 -11.09 -1.49
C ASP A 305 -15.69 -11.12 0.04
N PHE A 306 -14.45 -10.94 0.52
CA PHE A 306 -14.15 -10.89 1.96
C PHE A 306 -14.92 -9.81 2.71
N GLY A 307 -15.35 -8.74 2.04
CA GLY A 307 -16.21 -7.70 2.63
C GLY A 307 -17.61 -8.20 3.03
N LYS A 308 -18.01 -9.40 2.59
CA LYS A 308 -19.29 -10.05 2.90
C LYS A 308 -19.16 -11.14 3.99
N ALA A 309 -18.04 -11.19 4.69
CA ALA A 309 -17.69 -12.25 5.64
C ALA A 309 -18.80 -12.60 6.63
N ARG A 310 -19.48 -11.61 7.24
CA ARG A 310 -20.60 -11.87 8.18
C ARG A 310 -21.78 -12.59 7.53
N GLN A 311 -22.09 -12.25 6.27
CA GLN A 311 -23.21 -12.87 5.54
C GLN A 311 -22.87 -14.31 5.17
N ILE A 312 -21.63 -14.55 4.69
CA ILE A 312 -21.14 -15.88 4.32
C ILE A 312 -21.07 -16.80 5.56
N TYR A 313 -20.53 -16.27 6.68
CA TYR A 313 -20.54 -16.97 7.96
C TYR A 313 -21.94 -17.40 8.39
N ALA A 314 -22.92 -16.48 8.32
CA ALA A 314 -24.30 -16.77 8.71
C ALA A 314 -24.92 -17.87 7.85
N LYS A 315 -24.66 -17.89 6.53
CA LYS A 315 -25.08 -18.96 5.64
C LYS A 315 -24.57 -20.33 6.06
N GLY A 316 -23.28 -20.41 6.44
CA GLY A 316 -22.70 -21.66 6.96
C GLY A 316 -23.37 -22.13 8.25
N TYR A 317 -23.59 -21.20 9.19
CA TYR A 317 -24.28 -21.50 10.45
C TYR A 317 -25.72 -21.97 10.23
N GLU A 318 -26.50 -21.21 9.46
CA GLU A 318 -27.89 -21.53 9.12
C GLU A 318 -28.00 -22.92 8.49
N ARG A 319 -27.13 -23.21 7.50
CA ARG A 319 -27.16 -24.51 6.82
C ARG A 319 -26.82 -25.68 7.74
N ALA A 320 -25.84 -25.52 8.62
CA ALA A 320 -25.51 -26.54 9.61
C ALA A 320 -26.66 -26.79 10.58
N MET A 321 -27.36 -25.73 11.01
CA MET A 321 -28.54 -25.85 11.89
C MET A 321 -29.71 -26.56 11.20
N GLU A 322 -29.95 -26.31 9.92
CA GLU A 322 -30.98 -27.05 9.13
C GLU A 322 -30.70 -28.56 9.06
N MET A 323 -29.42 -28.95 9.07
CA MET A 323 -29.01 -30.33 9.00
C MET A 323 -28.73 -30.97 10.36
N MET A 324 -28.89 -30.22 11.47
CA MET A 324 -28.43 -30.63 12.78
C MET A 324 -29.11 -31.91 13.26
N ASP A 325 -30.40 -32.08 13.06
CA ASP A 325 -31.12 -33.34 13.40
C ASP A 325 -30.52 -34.55 12.70
N SER A 326 -30.13 -34.40 11.42
CA SER A 326 -29.49 -35.47 10.67
C SER A 326 -28.07 -35.79 11.17
N ILE A 327 -27.35 -34.72 11.57
CA ILE A 327 -25.98 -34.84 12.14
C ILE A 327 -26.08 -35.52 13.50
N GLU A 328 -26.98 -35.10 14.38
CA GLU A 328 -27.16 -35.66 15.72
C GLU A 328 -27.64 -37.11 15.66
N GLY A 329 -28.45 -37.45 14.67
CA GLY A 329 -28.93 -38.85 14.45
C GLY A 329 -27.82 -39.84 14.06
N ARG A 330 -26.74 -39.35 13.47
CA ARG A 330 -25.61 -40.16 13.00
C ARG A 330 -24.35 -40.04 13.85
N VAL A 331 -24.09 -38.86 14.40
CA VAL A 331 -22.97 -38.64 15.33
C VAL A 331 -23.49 -38.84 16.75
N THR A 332 -23.15 -39.93 17.38
CA THR A 332 -23.59 -40.26 18.74
C THR A 332 -22.62 -39.71 19.83
N ALA A 333 -21.35 -39.47 19.45
CA ALA A 333 -20.36 -38.94 20.35
C ALA A 333 -20.67 -37.47 20.69
N ARG A 334 -20.41 -37.05 21.94
CA ARG A 334 -20.62 -35.69 22.42
C ARG A 334 -19.42 -35.23 23.26
N ILE A 335 -18.98 -33.99 23.03
CA ILE A 335 -17.96 -33.33 23.87
C ILE A 335 -18.56 -32.06 24.43
N PRO A 336 -18.86 -31.99 25.75
CA PRO A 336 -19.37 -30.79 26.35
C PRO A 336 -18.49 -29.57 26.09
N GLY A 337 -19.08 -28.42 25.82
CA GLY A 337 -18.36 -27.19 25.48
C GLY A 337 -17.31 -26.80 26.53
N GLU A 338 -17.60 -27.01 27.83
CA GLU A 338 -16.62 -26.77 28.91
C GLU A 338 -15.40 -27.70 28.82
N THR A 339 -15.60 -28.99 28.53
CA THR A 339 -14.50 -29.94 28.35
C THR A 339 -13.63 -29.56 27.17
N ARG A 340 -14.24 -29.12 26.06
CA ARG A 340 -13.53 -28.63 24.87
C ARG A 340 -12.74 -27.36 25.19
N ARG A 341 -13.33 -26.42 25.92
CA ARG A 341 -12.68 -25.19 26.38
C ARG A 341 -11.44 -25.49 27.21
N VAL A 342 -11.58 -26.35 28.23
CA VAL A 342 -10.45 -26.73 29.10
C VAL A 342 -9.34 -27.40 28.28
N LYS A 343 -9.67 -28.34 27.37
CA LYS A 343 -8.65 -28.97 26.50
C LYS A 343 -7.92 -27.94 25.64
N ARG A 344 -8.65 -26.97 25.08
CA ARG A 344 -8.09 -25.88 24.26
C ARG A 344 -7.17 -24.97 25.08
N ASP A 345 -7.58 -24.59 26.29
CA ASP A 345 -6.81 -23.75 27.20
C ASP A 345 -5.52 -24.46 27.64
N VAL A 346 -5.60 -25.74 27.98
CA VAL A 346 -4.43 -26.57 28.29
C VAL A 346 -3.46 -26.69 27.12
N PHE A 347 -4.00 -26.85 25.89
CA PHE A 347 -3.18 -26.88 24.69
C PHE A 347 -2.48 -25.52 24.48
N LYS A 348 -3.23 -24.42 24.46
CA LYS A 348 -2.67 -23.07 24.29
C LYS A 348 -1.65 -22.68 25.35
N SER A 349 -1.83 -23.12 26.61
CA SER A 349 -0.90 -22.82 27.71
C SER A 349 0.49 -23.42 27.54
N LYS A 350 0.65 -24.45 26.71
CA LYS A 350 1.92 -25.09 26.40
C LYS A 350 2.67 -24.43 25.24
N SER A 351 2.03 -23.52 24.50
CA SER A 351 2.65 -22.86 23.37
C SER A 351 3.77 -21.93 23.82
N PRO A 352 4.97 -22.01 23.22
CA PRO A 352 6.07 -21.13 23.57
C PRO A 352 5.77 -19.68 23.16
N TYR A 353 6.21 -18.74 23.97
CA TYR A 353 6.11 -17.33 23.63
C TYR A 353 7.12 -16.97 22.53
N VAL A 354 6.66 -16.37 21.43
CA VAL A 354 7.51 -16.07 20.28
C VAL A 354 8.48 -14.92 20.58
N ARG A 355 9.75 -15.29 20.80
CA ARG A 355 10.88 -14.37 20.96
C ARG A 355 12.07 -14.86 20.16
N PHE A 356 12.67 -13.95 19.42
CA PHE A 356 13.79 -14.23 18.54
C PHE A 356 15.13 -13.83 19.19
N ASN A 357 16.14 -14.67 19.04
CA ASN A 357 17.53 -14.38 19.43
C ASN A 357 18.48 -14.31 18.24
N LYS A 358 18.04 -14.79 17.07
CA LYS A 358 18.84 -14.82 15.86
C LYS A 358 17.98 -14.50 14.65
N VAL A 359 18.60 -13.86 13.65
CA VAL A 359 18.03 -13.66 12.33
C VAL A 359 18.98 -14.25 11.32
N VAL A 360 18.46 -14.97 10.34
CA VAL A 360 19.19 -15.54 9.20
C VAL A 360 18.47 -15.17 7.95
N ALA A 361 19.12 -14.47 7.03
CA ALA A 361 18.57 -14.11 5.74
C ALA A 361 19.26 -14.89 4.62
N THR A 362 18.48 -15.30 3.65
CA THR A 362 18.90 -16.06 2.47
C THR A 362 18.28 -15.50 1.20
N GLY A 363 18.73 -15.95 0.02
CA GLY A 363 18.16 -15.60 -1.28
C GLY A 363 18.75 -14.35 -1.94
N GLY A 364 19.42 -13.48 -1.20
CA GLY A 364 20.20 -12.36 -1.70
C GLY A 364 21.70 -12.66 -1.80
N SER A 365 22.50 -11.66 -2.21
CA SER A 365 23.96 -11.69 -2.04
C SER A 365 24.32 -11.60 -0.54
N GLU A 366 25.54 -11.95 -0.17
CA GLU A 366 26.02 -11.91 1.20
C GLU A 366 25.75 -10.54 1.87
N ASN A 367 26.16 -9.45 1.22
CA ASN A 367 25.92 -8.08 1.71
C ASN A 367 24.42 -7.73 1.84
N GLN A 368 23.57 -8.29 0.99
CA GLN A 368 22.12 -8.06 1.07
C GLN A 368 21.48 -8.82 2.22
N ASN A 369 21.92 -10.07 2.43
CA ASN A 369 21.46 -10.89 3.53
C ASN A 369 21.89 -10.29 4.87
N GLU A 370 23.17 -9.90 5.02
CA GLU A 370 23.67 -9.21 6.22
C GLU A 370 22.91 -7.90 6.50
N TYR A 371 22.60 -7.13 5.45
CA TYR A 371 21.80 -5.91 5.58
C TYR A 371 20.39 -6.21 6.10
N LEU A 372 19.72 -7.24 5.54
CA LEU A 372 18.42 -7.67 6.01
C LEU A 372 18.50 -8.09 7.48
N GLU A 373 19.44 -8.95 7.86
CA GLU A 373 19.64 -9.36 9.25
C GLU A 373 19.82 -8.16 10.17
N HIS A 374 20.62 -7.18 9.75
CA HIS A 374 20.89 -5.97 10.54
C HIS A 374 19.61 -5.15 10.79
N LEU A 375 18.67 -5.09 9.84
CA LEU A 375 17.41 -4.36 10.02
C LEU A 375 16.55 -4.92 11.16
N PHE A 376 16.68 -6.22 11.45
CA PHE A 376 15.92 -6.89 12.50
C PHE A 376 16.63 -6.93 13.86
N LYS A 377 17.95 -6.70 13.92
CA LYS A 377 18.70 -6.68 15.16
C LYS A 377 18.23 -5.54 16.06
N SER A 378 17.96 -5.86 17.32
CA SER A 378 17.71 -4.85 18.34
C SER A 378 19.04 -4.26 18.82
N SER A 379 19.14 -2.95 18.90
CA SER A 379 20.34 -2.28 19.43
C SER A 379 20.47 -2.34 20.97
N ARG A 380 19.45 -2.85 21.66
CA ARG A 380 19.34 -2.75 23.13
C ARG A 380 19.30 -4.10 23.85
N THR A 381 18.89 -5.16 23.17
CA THR A 381 18.70 -6.49 23.78
C THR A 381 19.10 -7.57 22.80
N ASP A 382 19.64 -8.69 23.32
CA ASP A 382 20.01 -9.86 22.54
C ASP A 382 18.79 -10.61 21.99
N THR A 383 17.59 -10.29 22.47
CA THR A 383 16.33 -10.90 22.04
C THR A 383 15.27 -9.85 21.73
N PHE A 384 14.37 -10.14 20.78
CA PHE A 384 13.26 -9.27 20.42
C PHE A 384 11.97 -10.07 20.19
N GLY A 385 10.83 -9.40 20.36
CA GLY A 385 9.51 -10.01 20.18
C GLY A 385 8.95 -9.80 18.76
N ILE A 386 7.77 -10.36 18.55
CA ILE A 386 7.06 -10.35 17.26
C ILE A 386 6.73 -8.92 16.75
N ASP A 387 6.42 -7.98 17.65
CA ASP A 387 6.12 -6.59 17.24
C ASP A 387 7.36 -5.88 16.69
N HIS A 388 8.53 -6.14 17.26
CA HIS A 388 9.80 -5.64 16.69
C HIS A 388 10.08 -6.27 15.34
N ALA A 389 9.90 -7.60 15.21
CA ALA A 389 10.06 -8.30 13.94
C ALA A 389 9.11 -7.75 12.86
N ARG A 390 7.84 -7.47 13.22
CA ARG A 390 6.86 -6.87 12.34
C ARG A 390 7.30 -5.51 11.83
N LEU A 391 7.75 -4.64 12.71
CA LEU A 391 8.24 -3.31 12.34
C LEU A 391 9.47 -3.37 11.44
N ALA A 392 10.41 -4.27 11.73
CA ALA A 392 11.59 -4.49 10.91
C ALA A 392 11.23 -5.06 9.53
N TYR A 393 10.30 -6.01 9.49
CA TYR A 393 9.78 -6.59 8.25
C TYR A 393 9.21 -5.51 7.32
N TYR A 394 8.29 -4.68 7.81
CA TYR A 394 7.70 -3.61 7.01
C TYR A 394 8.70 -2.46 6.70
N ARG A 395 9.71 -2.25 7.55
CA ARG A 395 10.83 -1.36 7.23
C ARG A 395 11.63 -1.89 6.04
N ALA A 396 11.92 -3.20 6.00
CA ALA A 396 12.60 -3.84 4.87
C ALA A 396 11.79 -3.73 3.57
N LEU A 397 10.47 -3.82 3.65
CA LEU A 397 9.57 -3.68 2.50
C LEU A 397 9.41 -2.23 2.00
N SER A 398 9.63 -1.23 2.87
CA SER A 398 9.34 0.18 2.58
C SER A 398 10.01 0.72 1.30
N PRO A 399 11.26 0.36 0.94
CA PRO A 399 11.89 0.79 -0.31
C PRO A 399 11.27 0.17 -1.58
N GLY A 400 10.39 -0.82 -1.45
CA GLY A 400 9.73 -1.49 -2.57
C GLY A 400 10.64 -2.37 -3.43
N LYS A 401 11.82 -2.78 -2.92
CA LYS A 401 12.85 -3.55 -3.65
C LYS A 401 12.78 -5.05 -3.45
N ILE A 402 11.97 -5.48 -2.52
CA ILE A 402 11.75 -6.89 -2.23
C ILE A 402 10.57 -7.37 -3.10
N LYS A 403 10.80 -8.46 -3.84
CA LYS A 403 9.77 -9.14 -4.64
C LYS A 403 8.97 -10.10 -3.77
N ASN A 404 9.68 -10.89 -2.96
CA ASN A 404 9.09 -11.78 -1.96
C ASN A 404 9.99 -11.83 -0.72
N LEU A 405 9.39 -11.95 0.45
CA LEU A 405 10.07 -12.15 1.72
C LEU A 405 9.23 -13.13 2.54
N MET A 406 9.76 -14.33 2.72
CA MET A 406 9.10 -15.40 3.46
C MET A 406 9.76 -15.54 4.84
N PRO A 407 9.09 -15.09 5.90
CA PRO A 407 9.61 -15.25 7.26
C PRO A 407 9.16 -16.60 7.83
N ARG A 408 10.08 -17.30 8.50
CA ARG A 408 9.81 -18.51 9.30
C ARG A 408 10.36 -18.33 10.70
N ALA A 409 9.62 -18.80 11.67
CA ALA A 409 10.03 -18.75 13.09
C ALA A 409 10.45 -20.16 13.53
N VAL A 410 11.73 -20.47 13.42
CA VAL A 410 12.29 -21.78 13.73
C VAL A 410 12.61 -21.87 15.22
N TYR A 411 11.90 -22.74 15.94
CA TYR A 411 12.05 -22.93 17.37
C TYR A 411 13.29 -23.76 17.72
N ASN A 412 13.97 -23.39 18.79
CA ASN A 412 15.08 -24.14 19.34
C ASN A 412 14.74 -24.62 20.75
N ASP A 413 14.50 -25.91 20.91
CA ASP A 413 14.10 -26.55 22.16
C ASP A 413 15.13 -26.36 23.29
N THR A 414 16.44 -26.22 22.96
CA THR A 414 17.50 -26.05 23.95
C THR A 414 17.48 -24.67 24.58
N THR A 415 17.17 -23.63 23.79
CA THR A 415 17.19 -22.24 24.27
C THR A 415 15.81 -21.71 24.64
N GLY A 416 14.74 -22.36 24.19
CA GLY A 416 13.36 -21.87 24.31
C GLY A 416 13.07 -20.63 23.49
N LEU A 417 13.94 -20.30 22.50
CA LEU A 417 13.86 -19.11 21.67
C LEU A 417 13.75 -19.48 20.19
N PHE A 418 13.37 -18.51 19.38
CA PHE A 418 13.20 -18.69 17.94
C PHE A 418 14.35 -18.05 17.17
N THR A 419 14.74 -18.67 16.06
CA THR A 419 15.48 -18.05 14.97
C THR A 419 14.48 -17.53 13.93
N LEU A 420 14.58 -16.26 13.55
CA LEU A 420 13.82 -15.70 12.43
C LEU A 420 14.59 -15.99 11.14
N ASP A 421 14.08 -16.92 10.35
CA ASP A 421 14.62 -17.25 9.04
C ASP A 421 13.86 -16.46 7.96
N LEU A 422 14.60 -15.76 7.08
CA LEU A 422 14.08 -14.86 6.06
C LEU A 422 14.55 -15.32 4.69
N ASP A 423 13.66 -15.90 3.91
CA ASP A 423 13.92 -16.23 2.50
C ASP A 423 13.48 -15.06 1.62
N ALA A 424 14.47 -14.34 1.06
CA ALA A 424 14.26 -13.10 0.34
C ALA A 424 14.45 -13.28 -1.17
N SER A 425 13.50 -12.77 -1.95
CA SER A 425 13.65 -12.59 -3.39
C SER A 425 13.60 -11.11 -3.71
N LEU A 426 14.65 -10.59 -4.33
CA LEU A 426 14.78 -9.17 -4.64
C LEU A 426 14.31 -8.88 -6.07
N LYS A 427 13.86 -7.65 -6.30
CA LYS A 427 13.58 -7.14 -7.65
C LYS A 427 14.89 -6.85 -8.37
N ASP A 428 14.85 -6.85 -9.69
CA ASP A 428 15.98 -6.44 -10.51
C ASP A 428 16.41 -5.01 -10.21
N ASN A 429 17.72 -4.74 -10.32
CA ASN A 429 18.32 -3.47 -9.93
C ASN A 429 18.02 -2.32 -10.89
N PHE A 430 17.70 -2.62 -12.15
CA PHE A 430 17.47 -1.64 -13.18
C PHE A 430 16.05 -1.72 -13.71
N THR A 431 15.38 -0.57 -13.79
CA THR A 431 14.00 -0.46 -14.25
C THR A 431 13.89 0.67 -15.28
N LEU A 432 13.33 0.37 -16.43
CA LEU A 432 12.89 1.37 -17.41
C LEU A 432 11.41 1.61 -17.21
N GLY A 433 11.01 2.89 -17.13
CA GLY A 433 9.63 3.32 -17.01
C GLY A 433 9.22 4.14 -18.22
N ALA A 434 7.97 3.94 -18.66
CA ALA A 434 7.36 4.76 -19.69
C ALA A 434 5.91 5.10 -19.31
N GLY A 435 5.48 6.33 -19.63
CA GLY A 435 4.15 6.80 -19.29
C GLY A 435 3.89 8.21 -19.81
N GLY A 436 3.12 8.98 -19.06
CA GLY A 436 2.76 10.33 -19.38
C GLY A 436 1.28 10.59 -19.18
N TYR A 437 0.78 11.67 -19.74
CA TYR A 437 -0.64 11.96 -19.82
C TYR A 437 -1.01 12.61 -21.14
N LEU A 438 -2.26 12.40 -21.53
CA LEU A 438 -2.88 12.98 -22.71
C LEU A 438 -3.96 13.94 -22.24
N THR A 439 -3.95 15.15 -22.80
CA THR A 439 -4.97 16.16 -22.53
C THR A 439 -5.58 16.61 -23.84
N SER A 440 -6.75 17.21 -23.76
CA SER A 440 -7.40 17.87 -24.91
C SER A 440 -6.74 19.21 -25.32
N SER A 441 -5.72 19.63 -24.57
CA SER A 441 -4.94 20.85 -24.78
C SER A 441 -3.53 20.55 -25.29
N VAL A 442 -2.70 21.58 -25.43
CA VAL A 442 -1.26 21.48 -25.79
C VAL A 442 -0.39 20.83 -24.69
N ASN A 443 -0.97 20.45 -23.57
CA ASN A 443 -0.25 19.99 -22.37
C ASN A 443 -0.02 18.47 -22.33
N SER A 444 -0.34 17.75 -23.41
CA SER A 444 0.00 16.33 -23.51
C SER A 444 1.51 16.11 -23.42
N MET A 445 1.94 15.11 -22.65
CA MET A 445 3.35 14.78 -22.53
C MET A 445 3.63 13.28 -22.40
N ILE A 446 4.79 12.87 -22.88
CA ILE A 446 5.38 11.55 -22.68
C ILE A 446 6.39 11.64 -21.55
N PHE A 447 6.39 10.64 -20.70
CA PHE A 447 7.36 10.44 -19.62
C PHE A 447 8.18 9.19 -19.88
N VAL A 448 9.49 9.27 -19.62
CA VAL A 448 10.41 8.13 -19.61
C VAL A 448 11.29 8.20 -18.39
N SER A 449 11.63 7.04 -17.82
CA SER A 449 12.61 6.97 -16.74
C SER A 449 13.55 5.78 -16.87
N ALA A 450 14.75 5.92 -16.31
CA ALA A 450 15.72 4.87 -16.11
C ALA A 450 16.15 4.92 -14.64
N ASP A 451 15.80 3.87 -13.89
CA ASP A 451 16.01 3.78 -12.46
C ASP A 451 17.01 2.66 -12.16
N TYR A 452 18.10 2.97 -11.50
CA TYR A 452 18.98 1.98 -10.89
C TYR A 452 18.89 2.06 -9.37
N SER A 453 18.81 0.90 -8.73
CA SER A 453 18.68 0.85 -7.29
C SER A 453 19.40 -0.34 -6.69
N SER A 454 20.23 -0.11 -5.68
CA SER A 454 20.87 -1.15 -4.89
C SER A 454 20.21 -1.34 -3.53
N MET A 455 20.40 -2.51 -2.93
CA MET A 455 19.97 -2.82 -1.57
C MET A 455 21.17 -3.41 -0.82
N SER A 456 21.72 -2.64 0.13
CA SER A 456 22.86 -3.00 0.96
C SER A 456 23.03 -1.97 2.07
N PHE A 457 24.06 -2.09 2.92
CA PHE A 457 24.41 -1.06 3.93
C PHE A 457 24.69 0.32 3.31
N SER A 458 25.21 0.34 2.11
CA SER A 458 25.43 1.56 1.31
C SER A 458 24.49 1.57 0.11
N SER A 459 23.18 1.48 0.39
CA SER A 459 22.17 1.50 -0.66
C SER A 459 22.13 2.84 -1.35
N TRP A 460 22.12 2.84 -2.67
CA TRP A 460 21.96 4.05 -3.45
C TRP A 460 20.95 3.85 -4.59
N ASN A 461 20.27 4.91 -4.91
CA ASN A 461 19.33 4.96 -6.02
C ASN A 461 19.76 6.06 -6.97
N THR A 462 19.76 5.77 -8.25
CA THR A 462 19.92 6.76 -9.31
C THR A 462 18.73 6.71 -10.22
N ARG A 463 18.17 7.85 -10.53
CA ARG A 463 17.06 7.97 -11.45
C ARG A 463 17.33 9.07 -12.46
N LEU A 464 17.17 8.74 -13.73
CA LEU A 464 17.15 9.69 -14.84
C LEU A 464 15.73 9.73 -15.39
N MET A 465 15.15 10.91 -15.48
CA MET A 465 13.77 11.12 -15.92
C MET A 465 13.71 12.15 -17.04
N GLY A 466 12.81 11.92 -18.00
CA GLY A 466 12.56 12.84 -19.09
C GLY A 466 11.06 13.05 -19.30
N TRP A 467 10.66 14.29 -19.48
CA TRP A 467 9.33 14.69 -19.89
C TRP A 467 9.41 15.38 -21.25
N ILE A 468 8.58 14.97 -22.19
CA ILE A 468 8.63 15.44 -23.58
C ILE A 468 7.21 15.81 -23.99
N GLY A 469 6.94 17.09 -24.08
CA GLY A 469 5.66 17.66 -24.50
C GLY A 469 5.84 19.00 -25.19
N GLN A 470 4.76 19.51 -25.74
CA GLN A 470 4.76 20.80 -26.46
C GLN A 470 4.92 21.97 -25.47
N SER A 471 4.11 21.98 -24.41
CA SER A 471 4.16 23.01 -23.36
C SER A 471 5.29 22.79 -22.36
N TYR A 472 5.55 21.53 -21.98
CA TYR A 472 6.54 21.17 -20.97
C TYR A 472 7.58 20.18 -21.50
N MET A 473 8.83 20.45 -21.20
CA MET A 473 9.94 19.55 -21.47
C MET A 473 10.93 19.63 -20.30
N ALA A 474 11.33 18.48 -19.76
CA ALA A 474 12.30 18.45 -18.67
C ALA A 474 13.20 17.21 -18.74
N ALA A 475 14.38 17.37 -18.15
CA ALA A 475 15.28 16.28 -17.79
C ALA A 475 15.65 16.44 -16.32
N GLN A 476 15.56 15.37 -15.56
CA GLN A 476 15.90 15.36 -14.14
C GLN A 476 16.78 14.18 -13.81
N PHE A 477 17.82 14.43 -13.05
CA PHE A 477 18.69 13.43 -12.47
C PHE A 477 18.55 13.48 -10.94
N ASP A 478 18.23 12.36 -10.34
CA ASP A 478 18.18 12.17 -8.90
C ASP A 478 19.17 11.08 -8.48
N TRP A 479 19.98 11.38 -7.47
CA TRP A 479 20.83 10.40 -6.82
C TRP A 479 20.61 10.45 -5.32
N LYS A 480 20.41 9.30 -4.70
CA LYS A 480 20.10 9.18 -3.28
C LYS A 480 20.97 8.10 -2.66
N LEU A 481 21.78 8.47 -1.69
CA LEU A 481 22.61 7.57 -0.89
C LEU A 481 21.99 7.40 0.49
N TYR A 482 21.49 6.22 0.80
CA TYR A 482 20.95 5.91 2.12
C TYR A 482 22.08 5.67 3.12
N LEU A 483 21.96 6.26 4.30
CA LEU A 483 22.91 6.09 5.38
C LEU A 483 22.40 5.01 6.35
N SER A 484 23.30 4.11 6.74
CA SER A 484 22.97 3.00 7.65
C SER A 484 22.93 3.45 9.11
N ASN A 485 21.92 4.27 9.44
CA ASN A 485 21.69 4.80 10.78
C ASN A 485 20.41 4.22 11.40
N ASN A 486 20.30 4.30 12.73
CA ASN A 486 19.04 3.95 13.44
C ASN A 486 17.84 4.75 12.95
N LEU A 487 18.05 6.03 12.64
CA LEU A 487 17.06 6.88 11.97
C LEU A 487 17.32 6.84 10.46
N PRO A 488 16.34 6.38 9.64
CA PRO A 488 16.50 6.40 8.19
C PRO A 488 16.85 7.80 7.69
N SER A 489 18.00 7.93 7.05
CA SER A 489 18.50 9.19 6.51
C SER A 489 19.25 8.97 5.19
N ALA A 490 19.41 10.02 4.41
CA ALA A 490 20.10 9.96 3.12
C ALA A 490 20.73 11.29 2.74
N LEU A 491 21.75 11.22 1.87
CA LEU A 491 22.18 12.34 1.05
C LEU A 491 21.46 12.24 -0.30
N GLU A 492 20.85 13.33 -0.74
CA GLU A 492 20.10 13.42 -1.99
C GLU A 492 20.72 14.50 -2.88
N LEU A 493 21.11 14.14 -4.12
CA LEU A 493 21.54 15.08 -5.14
C LEU A 493 20.49 15.11 -6.24
N GLN A 494 20.02 16.30 -6.58
CA GLN A 494 19.07 16.51 -7.67
C GLN A 494 19.65 17.52 -8.65
N ALA A 495 19.49 17.26 -9.94
CA ALA A 495 19.76 18.22 -11.00
C ALA A 495 18.58 18.22 -11.97
N VAL A 496 18.10 19.40 -12.33
CA VAL A 496 16.92 19.58 -13.18
C VAL A 496 17.27 20.57 -14.29
N TYR A 497 16.83 20.26 -15.48
CA TYR A 497 16.70 21.21 -16.57
C TYR A 497 15.27 21.12 -17.10
N SER A 498 14.56 22.25 -17.10
CA SER A 498 13.17 22.30 -17.56
C SER A 498 12.89 23.49 -18.45
N ARG A 499 11.83 23.35 -19.25
CA ARG A 499 11.27 24.42 -20.07
C ARG A 499 9.75 24.30 -20.03
N GLN A 500 9.09 25.35 -19.50
CA GLN A 500 7.63 25.53 -19.54
C GLN A 500 7.28 26.62 -20.53
N LYS A 501 6.25 26.41 -21.35
CA LYS A 501 5.68 27.37 -22.28
C LYS A 501 4.21 27.57 -22.00
N TYR A 502 3.77 28.81 -21.91
CA TYR A 502 2.37 29.17 -21.81
C TYR A 502 1.89 29.76 -23.12
N TYR A 503 0.70 29.38 -23.54
CA TYR A 503 0.05 29.80 -24.77
C TYR A 503 -1.17 30.65 -24.47
N GLU A 504 -1.52 31.61 -25.35
CA GLU A 504 -2.63 32.53 -25.11
C GLU A 504 -3.99 31.87 -25.29
N ASN A 505 -4.09 30.87 -26.19
CA ASN A 505 -5.31 30.15 -26.49
C ASN A 505 -5.15 28.66 -26.19
N ASP A 506 -5.84 28.24 -25.16
CA ASP A 506 -5.93 26.80 -24.77
C ASP A 506 -7.19 26.21 -25.44
N LYS A 507 -7.19 26.11 -26.77
CA LYS A 507 -8.34 25.57 -27.53
C LYS A 507 -8.31 24.06 -27.57
N LEU A 508 -9.42 23.43 -27.19
CA LEU A 508 -9.67 22.00 -27.31
C LEU A 508 -9.42 21.53 -28.78
N PHE A 509 -8.50 20.55 -28.93
CA PHE A 509 -8.20 19.87 -30.21
C PHE A 509 -7.65 20.74 -31.35
N TYR A 510 -6.99 21.86 -31.07
CA TYR A 510 -6.42 22.73 -32.10
C TYR A 510 -4.89 22.78 -31.98
N GLU A 511 -4.19 22.59 -33.08
CA GLU A 511 -2.78 22.98 -33.18
C GLU A 511 -2.70 24.51 -33.09
N ASP A 512 -2.17 25.01 -31.98
CA ASP A 512 -1.88 26.43 -31.84
C ASP A 512 -0.55 26.73 -32.51
N ASN A 513 -0.59 27.35 -33.66
CA ASN A 513 0.58 27.83 -34.42
C ASN A 513 1.12 29.14 -33.87
N THR A 514 0.47 29.75 -32.84
CA THR A 514 0.97 30.99 -32.23
C THR A 514 2.19 30.71 -31.36
N PRO A 515 3.22 31.58 -31.34
CA PRO A 515 4.33 31.46 -30.43
C PRO A 515 3.85 31.61 -28.97
N SER A 516 4.45 30.82 -28.05
CA SER A 516 4.18 30.97 -26.61
C SER A 516 4.44 32.42 -26.16
N PHE A 517 3.51 32.98 -25.36
CA PHE A 517 3.67 34.35 -24.84
C PHE A 517 4.63 34.41 -23.64
N ILE A 518 4.75 33.33 -22.85
CA ILE A 518 5.75 33.15 -21.79
C ILE A 518 6.51 31.85 -22.03
N SER A 519 7.81 31.87 -21.84
CA SER A 519 8.68 30.69 -21.84
C SER A 519 9.61 30.76 -20.65
N GLU A 520 9.51 29.81 -19.76
CA GLU A 520 10.36 29.65 -18.59
C GLU A 520 11.38 28.55 -18.81
N TYR A 521 12.60 28.78 -18.41
CA TYR A 521 13.69 27.83 -18.42
C TYR A 521 14.34 27.78 -17.06
N GLU A 522 14.57 26.59 -16.55
CA GLU A 522 15.22 26.37 -15.28
C GLU A 522 16.37 25.37 -15.46
N ALA A 523 17.52 25.69 -14.91
CA ALA A 523 18.65 24.76 -14.75
C ALA A 523 19.11 24.86 -13.30
N PHE A 524 18.90 23.81 -12.51
CA PHE A 524 19.10 23.87 -11.08
C PHE A 524 19.71 22.57 -10.54
N GLY A 525 20.64 22.69 -9.57
CA GLY A 525 21.21 21.58 -8.83
C GLY A 525 21.09 21.79 -7.33
N ARG A 526 20.83 20.72 -6.57
CA ARG A 526 20.63 20.77 -5.11
C ARG A 526 21.22 19.53 -4.46
N LEU A 527 21.87 19.73 -3.31
CA LEU A 527 22.35 18.69 -2.41
C LEU A 527 21.63 18.82 -1.08
N ASP A 528 20.95 17.76 -0.66
CA ASP A 528 20.16 17.72 0.55
C ASP A 528 20.64 16.63 1.51
N TYR A 529 20.60 16.90 2.80
CA TYR A 529 20.58 15.89 3.85
C TYR A 529 19.15 15.72 4.32
N ALA A 530 18.61 14.53 4.13
CA ALA A 530 17.22 14.22 4.42
C ALA A 530 17.11 13.07 5.45
N TRP A 531 16.08 13.12 6.29
CA TRP A 531 15.82 12.06 7.28
C TRP A 531 14.32 11.82 7.51
N ALA A 532 14.00 10.65 8.05
CA ALA A 532 12.64 10.32 8.43
C ALA A 532 12.21 11.12 9.66
N ALA A 533 11.17 11.91 9.55
CA ALA A 533 10.53 12.62 10.66
C ALA A 533 9.31 11.84 11.13
N GLY A 534 9.56 10.81 11.94
CA GLY A 534 8.58 9.78 12.25
C GLY A 534 8.36 8.81 11.06
N ARG A 535 7.24 8.06 11.08
CA ARG A 535 6.94 7.10 10.01
C ARG A 535 6.31 7.73 8.77
N ARG A 536 5.63 8.85 8.93
CA ARG A 536 4.82 9.49 7.88
C ARG A 536 5.39 10.80 7.36
N GLY A 537 6.53 11.24 7.89
CA GLY A 537 7.17 12.48 7.53
C GLY A 537 8.60 12.32 7.02
N LYS A 538 9.03 13.31 6.24
CA LYS A 538 10.38 13.53 5.76
C LYS A 538 10.79 14.97 6.12
N ALA A 539 11.97 15.15 6.68
CA ALA A 539 12.57 16.46 6.85
C ALA A 539 13.89 16.53 6.10
N MET A 540 14.27 17.69 5.62
CA MET A 540 15.53 17.88 4.92
C MET A 540 16.07 19.29 5.09
N ILE A 541 17.38 19.40 4.98
CA ILE A 541 18.11 20.66 4.82
C ILE A 541 19.01 20.54 3.61
N GLY A 542 19.14 21.58 2.81
CA GLY A 542 19.90 21.50 1.58
C GLY A 542 20.42 22.82 1.11
N VAL A 543 21.37 22.72 0.20
CA VAL A 543 21.97 23.85 -0.52
C VAL A 543 21.81 23.59 -2.02
N GLY A 544 21.48 24.63 -2.76
CA GLY A 544 21.32 24.53 -4.19
C GLY A 544 21.70 25.80 -4.93
N GLY A 545 21.76 25.68 -6.23
CA GLY A 545 22.00 26.82 -7.09
C GLY A 545 21.70 26.52 -8.54
N GLY A 546 21.43 27.57 -9.27
CA GLY A 546 21.04 27.43 -10.66
C GLY A 546 20.73 28.73 -11.35
N GLN A 547 20.04 28.58 -12.46
CA GLN A 547 19.64 29.69 -13.31
C GLN A 547 18.18 29.53 -13.69
N GLN A 548 17.43 30.58 -13.47
CA GLN A 548 16.08 30.74 -13.99
C GLN A 548 16.11 31.81 -15.10
N ARG A 549 15.46 31.55 -16.20
CA ARG A 549 15.38 32.44 -17.34
C ARG A 549 13.95 32.45 -17.87
N THR A 550 13.33 33.64 -17.90
CA THR A 550 11.96 33.79 -18.38
C THR A 550 11.96 34.77 -19.55
N LYS A 551 11.31 34.35 -20.65
CA LYS A 551 11.07 35.17 -21.84
C LYS A 551 9.58 35.44 -21.95
N PHE A 552 9.18 36.68 -22.13
CA PHE A 552 7.78 37.07 -22.19
C PHE A 552 7.58 38.31 -23.06
N TYR A 553 6.32 38.57 -23.43
CA TYR A 553 5.91 39.82 -24.06
C TYR A 553 5.29 40.77 -23.01
N SER A 554 5.58 42.04 -23.10
CA SER A 554 5.15 43.05 -22.09
C SER A 554 3.79 43.66 -22.35
N ASN A 555 3.12 43.30 -23.47
CA ASN A 555 1.80 43.81 -23.86
C ASN A 555 0.80 42.67 -23.99
N GLU A 556 -0.45 42.92 -23.60
CA GLU A 556 -1.58 41.97 -23.79
C GLU A 556 -2.01 41.84 -25.24
N HIS A 557 -1.75 42.88 -26.08
CA HIS A 557 -2.04 42.90 -27.51
C HIS A 557 -0.72 43.04 -28.26
N PHE A 558 -0.08 41.92 -28.55
CA PHE A 558 1.20 41.94 -29.24
C PHE A 558 1.10 41.36 -30.64
N ASP A 559 1.73 42.07 -31.57
CA ASP A 559 2.04 41.55 -32.88
C ASP A 559 3.39 40.82 -32.79
N PHE A 560 3.39 39.51 -32.88
CA PHE A 560 4.58 38.67 -32.82
C PHE A 560 5.64 39.04 -33.86
N THR A 561 5.26 39.73 -34.91
CA THR A 561 6.18 40.16 -35.99
C THR A 561 6.91 41.45 -35.65
N GLN A 562 6.33 42.31 -34.79
CA GLN A 562 6.84 43.64 -34.52
C GLN A 562 7.30 43.84 -33.08
N THR A 563 6.90 42.98 -32.15
CA THR A 563 7.22 43.11 -30.72
C THR A 563 8.38 42.20 -30.33
N SER A 564 9.46 42.78 -29.77
CA SER A 564 10.59 41.96 -29.25
C SER A 564 10.25 41.42 -27.86
N ARG A 565 10.59 40.15 -27.60
CA ARG A 565 10.47 39.54 -26.28
C ARG A 565 11.41 40.21 -25.28
N GLU A 566 10.92 40.43 -24.06
CA GLU A 566 11.73 40.71 -22.89
C GLU A 566 12.31 39.42 -22.31
N GLU A 567 13.44 39.53 -21.65
CA GLU A 567 14.13 38.41 -21.01
C GLU A 567 14.59 38.77 -19.61
N THR A 568 14.16 38.01 -18.62
CA THR A 568 14.73 37.99 -17.29
C THR A 568 15.60 36.76 -17.08
N LYS A 569 16.76 36.95 -16.47
CA LYS A 569 17.70 35.89 -16.11
C LYS A 569 18.11 36.07 -14.65
N MET A 570 17.98 35.05 -13.87
CA MET A 570 18.33 35.05 -12.45
C MET A 570 19.29 33.89 -12.15
N ASN A 571 20.49 34.20 -11.70
CA ASN A 571 21.41 33.19 -11.16
C ASN A 571 21.20 33.12 -9.67
N LEU A 572 20.88 31.94 -9.13
CA LEU A 572 20.42 31.73 -7.78
C LEU A 572 21.34 30.81 -6.99
N GLY A 573 21.57 31.16 -5.72
CA GLY A 573 22.07 30.26 -4.70
C GLY A 573 21.03 30.18 -3.59
N GLN A 574 20.76 29.00 -3.06
CA GLN A 574 19.67 28.77 -2.11
C GLN A 574 20.12 27.92 -0.92
N LEU A 575 19.68 28.29 0.27
CA LEU A 575 19.70 27.46 1.45
C LEU A 575 18.24 27.11 1.78
N LEU A 576 17.96 25.83 1.95
CA LEU A 576 16.60 25.31 2.09
C LEU A 576 16.48 24.46 3.35
N ALA A 577 15.36 24.57 4.04
CA ALA A 577 14.88 23.59 5.01
C ALA A 577 13.43 23.25 4.68
N SER A 578 13.08 21.96 4.68
CA SER A 578 11.68 21.56 4.45
C SER A 578 11.26 20.37 5.30
N TYR A 579 9.96 20.30 5.51
CA TYR A 579 9.27 19.22 6.17
C TYR A 579 8.05 18.80 5.35
N GLU A 580 7.89 17.51 5.10
CA GLU A 580 6.74 16.94 4.44
C GLU A 580 6.12 15.84 5.31
N TYR A 581 4.82 15.88 5.46
CA TYR A 581 3.99 14.84 6.08
C TYR A 581 2.96 14.39 5.05
N ASN A 582 2.83 13.07 4.81
CA ASN A 582 1.92 12.56 3.80
C ASN A 582 1.27 11.24 4.23
N THR A 583 -0.06 11.25 4.28
CA THR A 583 -0.92 10.10 4.56
C THR A 583 -2.04 9.95 3.57
N LEU A 584 -1.98 10.64 2.43
CA LEU A 584 -3.00 10.54 1.39
C LEU A 584 -3.12 9.11 0.86
N ASP A 585 -4.35 8.69 0.62
CA ASP A 585 -4.68 7.40 -0.02
C ASP A 585 -4.29 7.37 -1.50
N ASN A 586 -4.38 8.51 -2.18
CA ASN A 586 -3.99 8.72 -3.56
C ASN A 586 -3.34 10.11 -3.72
N ASN A 587 -2.27 10.23 -4.50
CA ASN A 587 -1.59 11.52 -4.65
C ASN A 587 -2.25 12.45 -5.67
N SER A 588 -2.94 11.91 -6.67
CA SER A 588 -3.57 12.72 -7.74
C SER A 588 -5.00 13.11 -7.38
N TYR A 589 -5.80 12.17 -6.90
CA TYR A 589 -7.21 12.37 -6.55
C TYR A 589 -7.50 11.77 -5.17
N PRO A 590 -6.96 12.35 -4.09
CA PRO A 590 -7.13 11.83 -2.75
C PRO A 590 -8.58 11.94 -2.27
N SER A 591 -9.02 10.94 -1.52
CA SER A 591 -10.31 10.91 -0.85
C SER A 591 -10.20 10.80 0.68
N SER A 592 -9.02 10.47 1.17
CA SER A 592 -8.73 10.39 2.60
C SER A 592 -7.26 10.71 2.91
N GLY A 593 -7.00 11.14 4.13
CA GLY A 593 -5.65 11.44 4.62
C GLY A 593 -5.30 12.92 4.58
N THR A 594 -4.05 13.21 4.90
CA THR A 594 -3.51 14.56 5.01
C THR A 594 -2.13 14.63 4.41
N LYS A 595 -1.84 15.70 3.67
CA LYS A 595 -0.50 16.08 3.24
C LYS A 595 -0.22 17.51 3.68
N VAL A 596 0.94 17.72 4.28
CA VAL A 596 1.43 19.04 4.68
C VAL A 596 2.86 19.16 4.20
N HIS A 597 3.19 20.28 3.57
CA HIS A 597 4.54 20.62 3.15
C HIS A 597 4.89 22.02 3.67
N VAL A 598 5.97 22.11 4.42
CA VAL A 598 6.49 23.38 4.94
C VAL A 598 7.90 23.57 4.41
N THR A 599 8.19 24.73 3.86
CA THR A 599 9.49 25.09 3.31
C THR A 599 9.92 26.46 3.82
N ALA A 600 11.17 26.56 4.20
CA ALA A 600 11.83 27.84 4.47
C ALA A 600 13.08 27.94 3.61
N MET A 601 13.25 29.04 2.90
CA MET A 601 14.29 29.19 1.90
C MET A 601 14.90 30.59 1.96
N GLN A 602 16.22 30.65 2.04
CA GLN A 602 16.99 31.89 1.83
C GLN A 602 17.60 31.83 0.43
N THR A 603 17.30 32.80 -0.40
CA THR A 603 17.83 32.92 -1.77
C THR A 603 18.76 34.13 -1.89
N LEU A 604 19.89 33.88 -2.54
CA LEU A 604 20.83 34.90 -3.01
C LEU A 604 20.79 34.86 -4.54
N GLY A 605 20.49 35.97 -5.20
CA GLY A 605 20.29 36.04 -6.61
C GLY A 605 21.00 37.20 -7.29
N MET A 606 21.43 37.00 -8.52
CA MET A 606 21.85 38.00 -9.44
C MET A 606 20.84 38.08 -10.57
N TYR A 607 20.11 39.19 -10.59
CA TYR A 607 19.04 39.47 -11.55
C TYR A 607 19.59 40.26 -12.72
N HIS A 608 19.28 39.80 -13.93
CA HIS A 608 19.51 40.53 -15.19
C HIS A 608 18.20 40.62 -15.95
N HIS A 609 17.91 41.80 -16.49
CA HIS A 609 16.75 41.99 -17.35
C HIS A 609 17.17 42.68 -18.64
N MET A 610 16.75 42.15 -19.75
CA MET A 610 16.82 42.76 -21.08
C MET A 610 15.41 43.18 -21.50
N GLN A 611 15.14 44.45 -21.44
CA GLN A 611 13.86 45.05 -21.88
C GLN A 611 13.93 45.33 -23.36
N GLY A 612 12.95 44.86 -24.12
CA GLY A 612 12.81 45.21 -25.56
C GLY A 612 12.54 46.71 -25.72
N ALA A 613 13.19 47.30 -26.70
CA ALA A 613 12.96 48.73 -27.00
C ALA A 613 12.41 48.84 -28.46
N PRO A 614 11.47 49.77 -28.72
CA PRO A 614 10.92 49.99 -30.07
C PRO A 614 11.97 50.38 -31.09
N ASP A 615 13.07 50.97 -30.65
CA ASP A 615 14.20 51.45 -31.45
C ASP A 615 15.35 50.47 -31.58
N GLY A 616 15.16 49.20 -31.17
CA GLY A 616 16.07 48.09 -31.36
C GLY A 616 17.29 48.03 -30.44
N LYS A 617 17.44 48.92 -29.47
CA LYS A 617 18.50 48.88 -28.48
C LYS A 617 17.95 48.44 -27.11
N PRO A 618 18.12 47.17 -26.72
CA PRO A 618 17.57 46.68 -25.45
C PRO A 618 18.21 47.39 -24.26
N MET A 619 17.38 47.88 -23.31
CA MET A 619 17.86 48.33 -22.03
C MET A 619 18.21 47.14 -21.16
N LYS A 620 19.40 47.23 -20.49
CA LYS A 620 19.88 46.15 -19.63
C LYS A 620 19.92 46.62 -18.18
N TYR A 621 19.30 45.87 -17.29
CA TYR A 621 19.34 46.03 -15.85
C TYR A 621 20.10 44.90 -15.21
N LYS A 622 20.85 45.19 -14.16
CA LYS A 622 21.53 44.24 -13.33
C LYS A 622 21.41 44.65 -11.87
N GLU A 623 20.96 43.70 -11.02
CA GLU A 623 20.73 43.94 -9.61
C GLU A 623 21.00 42.68 -8.80
N ASN A 624 21.61 42.81 -7.62
CA ASN A 624 21.69 41.71 -6.67
C ASN A 624 20.42 41.69 -5.82
N GLN A 625 19.77 40.54 -5.79
CA GLN A 625 18.58 40.31 -4.96
C GLN A 625 18.84 39.23 -3.95
N HIS A 626 18.37 39.45 -2.75
CA HIS A 626 18.36 38.41 -1.71
C HIS A 626 17.04 38.51 -0.98
N TRP A 627 16.44 37.33 -0.74
CA TRP A 627 15.16 37.28 -0.03
C TRP A 627 15.04 35.98 0.75
N PHE A 628 14.23 36.06 1.79
CA PHE A 628 13.71 34.93 2.53
C PHE A 628 12.30 34.62 2.06
N GLN A 629 11.97 33.35 1.97
CA GLN A 629 10.64 32.85 1.64
C GLN A 629 10.31 31.72 2.58
N ALA A 630 9.10 31.73 3.15
CA ALA A 630 8.51 30.63 3.88
C ALA A 630 7.15 30.29 3.29
N GLU A 631 6.91 29.02 3.06
CA GLU A 631 5.67 28.51 2.51
C GLU A 631 5.19 27.34 3.37
N ALA A 632 3.89 27.30 3.62
CA ALA A 632 3.24 26.18 4.27
C ALA A 632 1.97 25.88 3.50
N ARG A 633 1.88 24.69 2.89
CA ARG A 633 0.71 24.25 2.14
C ARG A 633 0.23 22.89 2.63
N GLY A 634 -1.06 22.66 2.54
CA GLY A 634 -1.63 21.40 2.97
C GLY A 634 -2.99 21.11 2.36
N GLU A 635 -3.30 19.84 2.40
CA GLU A 635 -4.57 19.29 2.00
C GLU A 635 -4.97 18.18 2.96
N SER A 636 -6.24 18.12 3.33
CA SER A 636 -6.77 17.10 4.23
C SER A 636 -8.14 16.65 3.75
N TYR A 637 -8.35 15.35 3.72
CA TYR A 637 -9.60 14.74 3.25
C TYR A 637 -10.17 13.83 4.33
N PHE A 638 -11.45 14.03 4.63
CA PHE A 638 -12.17 13.37 5.71
C PHE A 638 -13.35 12.59 5.13
N PRO A 639 -13.30 11.24 5.09
CA PRO A 639 -14.43 10.43 4.65
C PRO A 639 -15.66 10.64 5.54
N ILE A 640 -16.81 10.91 4.92
CA ILE A 640 -18.11 11.06 5.57
C ILE A 640 -19.02 9.94 5.09
N GLY A 641 -18.96 8.78 5.77
CA GLY A 641 -19.64 7.57 5.34
C GLY A 641 -18.97 6.92 4.13
N LYS A 642 -19.75 6.16 3.32
CA LYS A 642 -19.21 5.34 2.22
C LYS A 642 -19.09 6.09 0.89
N HIS A 643 -19.87 7.15 0.69
CA HIS A 643 -20.03 7.80 -0.62
C HIS A 643 -19.62 9.26 -0.64
N PHE A 644 -19.18 9.82 0.46
CA PHE A 644 -18.77 11.22 0.53
C PHE A 644 -17.47 11.39 1.29
N SER A 645 -16.67 12.36 0.84
CA SER A 645 -15.54 12.88 1.55
C SER A 645 -15.53 14.40 1.47
N MET A 646 -15.01 15.06 2.49
CA MET A 646 -14.81 16.51 2.52
C MET A 646 -13.32 16.80 2.53
N GLY A 647 -12.85 17.53 1.52
CA GLY A 647 -11.50 18.04 1.45
C GLY A 647 -11.40 19.49 1.94
N MET A 648 -10.25 19.84 2.49
CA MET A 648 -9.81 21.18 2.78
C MET A 648 -8.40 21.37 2.20
N VAL A 649 -8.20 22.44 1.44
CA VAL A 649 -6.91 22.81 0.86
C VAL A 649 -6.52 24.19 1.34
N TRP A 650 -5.24 24.41 1.62
CA TRP A 650 -4.74 25.71 2.07
C TRP A 650 -3.28 25.90 1.65
N ASP A 651 -2.92 27.17 1.44
CA ASP A 651 -1.56 27.58 1.11
C ASP A 651 -1.28 28.95 1.71
N ALA A 652 -0.13 29.12 2.32
CA ALA A 652 0.32 30.37 2.89
C ALA A 652 1.79 30.59 2.54
N LEU A 653 2.07 31.65 1.81
CA LEU A 653 3.40 32.01 1.39
C LEU A 653 3.73 33.43 1.87
N VAL A 654 4.88 33.57 2.50
CA VAL A 654 5.41 34.86 2.96
C VAL A 654 6.81 35.03 2.40
N SER A 655 7.05 36.15 1.74
CA SER A 655 8.35 36.48 1.19
C SER A 655 8.64 37.98 1.31
N ASN A 656 9.90 38.29 1.58
CA ASN A 656 10.39 39.68 1.53
C ASN A 656 11.03 40.06 0.18
N ARG A 657 10.73 39.26 -0.86
CA ARG A 657 11.21 39.53 -2.23
C ARG A 657 10.70 40.90 -2.71
N HIS A 658 11.60 41.71 -3.25
CA HIS A 658 11.27 43.01 -3.82
C HIS A 658 10.67 42.85 -5.24
N LEU A 659 9.87 43.86 -5.65
CA LEU A 659 9.40 43.97 -7.02
C LEU A 659 10.59 44.15 -7.97
N LEU A 660 10.45 43.58 -9.16
CA LEU A 660 11.44 43.77 -10.22
C LEU A 660 11.23 45.08 -10.95
N ASN A 661 12.13 45.41 -11.86
CA ASN A 661 12.15 46.73 -12.53
C ASN A 661 10.95 47.02 -13.44
N THR A 662 10.20 46.02 -13.89
CA THR A 662 8.95 46.20 -14.64
C THR A 662 7.79 45.42 -14.01
N TYR A 663 6.56 45.80 -14.36
CA TYR A 663 5.35 45.15 -13.90
C TYR A 663 5.31 43.66 -14.36
N TYR A 664 5.46 43.44 -15.65
CA TYR A 664 5.42 42.08 -16.19
C TYR A 664 6.53 41.19 -15.65
N ALA A 665 7.77 41.72 -15.55
CA ALA A 665 8.86 40.97 -14.91
C ALA A 665 8.51 40.59 -13.46
N SER A 666 7.87 41.50 -12.72
CA SER A 666 7.48 41.23 -11.31
C SER A 666 6.40 40.16 -11.20
N VAL A 667 5.38 40.20 -12.07
CA VAL A 667 4.27 39.23 -12.04
C VAL A 667 4.72 37.87 -12.51
N VAL A 668 5.39 37.79 -13.67
CA VAL A 668 5.81 36.52 -14.26
C VAL A 668 6.79 35.74 -13.36
N ASN A 669 7.62 36.45 -12.59
CA ASN A 669 8.57 35.80 -11.68
C ASN A 669 8.05 35.70 -10.24
N ALA A 670 6.81 36.08 -9.94
CA ALA A 670 6.20 35.93 -8.62
C ALA A 670 5.61 34.51 -8.48
N PRO A 671 5.62 33.92 -7.27
CA PRO A 671 4.94 32.66 -7.00
C PRO A 671 3.46 32.70 -7.37
N SER A 672 2.93 31.57 -7.87
CA SER A 672 1.51 31.40 -8.26
C SER A 672 0.80 30.46 -7.28
N TYR A 673 -0.50 30.62 -7.16
CA TYR A 673 -1.40 29.69 -6.47
C TYR A 673 -2.19 28.84 -7.45
N THR A 674 -1.96 27.53 -7.41
CA THR A 674 -2.58 26.55 -8.31
C THR A 674 -3.11 25.36 -7.49
N PRO A 675 -4.37 25.40 -7.04
CA PRO A 675 -4.94 24.38 -6.15
C PRO A 675 -5.27 23.04 -6.84
N THR A 676 -5.22 22.98 -8.17
CA THR A 676 -5.57 21.81 -8.97
C THR A 676 -4.58 21.58 -10.11
N PRO A 677 -4.32 20.32 -10.52
CA PRO A 677 -3.37 20.03 -11.60
C PRO A 677 -3.69 20.72 -12.94
N ALA A 678 -4.96 20.91 -13.27
CA ALA A 678 -5.37 21.56 -14.52
C ALA A 678 -5.00 23.07 -14.56
N LEU A 679 -4.75 23.68 -13.41
CA LEU A 679 -4.37 25.09 -13.30
C LEU A 679 -2.85 25.31 -13.30
N ASP A 680 -2.05 24.27 -13.07
CA ASP A 680 -0.59 24.34 -13.15
C ASP A 680 -0.10 24.72 -14.56
N ASP A 681 -0.88 24.39 -15.57
CA ASP A 681 -0.55 24.64 -16.98
C ASP A 681 -1.06 25.98 -17.53
N VAL A 682 -1.79 26.75 -16.71
CA VAL A 682 -2.41 28.02 -17.12
C VAL A 682 -1.71 29.18 -16.40
N PHE A 683 -1.15 30.11 -17.18
CA PHE A 683 -0.65 31.36 -16.60
C PHE A 683 -1.79 32.36 -16.38
N ASN A 684 -2.04 32.72 -15.13
CA ASN A 684 -3.00 33.77 -14.79
C ASN A 684 -2.37 34.76 -13.80
N LYS A 685 -2.14 35.98 -14.29
CA LYS A 685 -1.49 37.08 -13.51
C LYS A 685 -2.17 37.41 -12.19
N ALA A 686 -3.48 37.16 -12.08
CA ALA A 686 -4.26 37.49 -10.89
C ALA A 686 -3.90 36.62 -9.66
N PHE A 687 -3.41 35.41 -9.91
CA PHE A 687 -3.05 34.45 -8.87
C PHE A 687 -1.54 34.44 -8.55
N HIS A 688 -0.82 35.46 -8.98
CA HIS A 688 0.61 35.65 -8.69
C HIS A 688 0.83 36.73 -7.63
N ALA A 689 1.55 36.40 -6.55
CA ALA A 689 1.94 37.35 -5.51
C ALA A 689 3.20 36.90 -4.77
N ASN A 690 3.99 37.87 -4.26
CA ASN A 690 5.16 37.55 -3.43
C ASN A 690 4.79 37.02 -2.04
N SER A 691 3.59 37.33 -1.55
CA SER A 691 3.05 36.81 -0.30
C SER A 691 1.53 36.71 -0.40
N PHE A 692 0.97 35.59 0.03
CA PHE A 692 -0.47 35.33 -0.04
C PHE A 692 -0.91 34.32 1.01
N VAL A 693 -2.20 34.22 1.21
CA VAL A 693 -2.89 33.10 1.83
C VAL A 693 -4.01 32.64 0.92
N ALA A 694 -4.20 31.34 0.81
CA ALA A 694 -5.29 30.74 0.09
C ALA A 694 -5.92 29.64 0.92
N VAL A 695 -7.25 29.52 0.84
CA VAL A 695 -8.02 28.48 1.51
C VAL A 695 -9.12 27.99 0.58
N GLY A 696 -9.39 26.69 0.63
CA GLY A 696 -10.42 26.10 -0.21
C GLY A 696 -11.04 24.85 0.40
N VAL A 697 -12.14 24.44 -0.18
CA VAL A 697 -12.89 23.23 0.18
C VAL A 697 -13.03 22.34 -1.06
N ALA A 698 -13.03 21.04 -0.82
CA ALA A 698 -13.19 20.05 -1.89
C ALA A 698 -14.18 18.95 -1.46
N PRO A 699 -15.51 19.19 -1.56
CA PRO A 699 -16.49 18.14 -1.41
C PRO A 699 -16.34 17.10 -2.54
N ILE A 700 -16.37 15.81 -2.19
CA ILE A 700 -16.17 14.68 -3.08
C ILE A 700 -17.32 13.71 -2.92
N TRP A 701 -17.99 13.39 -4.03
CA TRP A 701 -18.96 12.32 -4.10
C TRP A 701 -18.35 11.10 -4.79
N ILE A 702 -18.47 9.93 -4.16
CA ILE A 702 -17.93 8.65 -4.61
C ILE A 702 -19.10 7.70 -4.88
N PRO A 703 -19.71 7.74 -6.10
CA PRO A 703 -20.88 6.92 -6.41
C PRO A 703 -20.55 5.41 -6.36
N PHE A 704 -19.34 5.03 -6.76
CA PHE A 704 -18.80 3.67 -6.69
C PHE A 704 -17.26 3.71 -6.63
N GLN A 705 -16.62 2.60 -6.28
CA GLN A 705 -15.18 2.52 -5.92
C GLN A 705 -14.19 3.17 -6.91
N ARG A 706 -14.56 3.27 -8.19
CA ARG A 706 -13.67 3.79 -9.24
C ARG A 706 -14.04 5.19 -9.75
N ALA A 707 -15.15 5.75 -9.30
CA ALA A 707 -15.60 7.06 -9.76
C ALA A 707 -15.66 8.08 -8.64
N GLN A 708 -15.26 9.30 -8.96
CA GLN A 708 -15.34 10.45 -8.06
C GLN A 708 -15.89 11.65 -8.83
N VAL A 709 -16.75 12.43 -8.20
CA VAL A 709 -17.12 13.78 -8.63
C VAL A 709 -16.64 14.73 -7.55
N ARG A 710 -15.75 15.63 -7.91
CA ARG A 710 -15.04 16.53 -6.98
C ARG A 710 -15.28 17.97 -7.39
N LEU A 711 -15.65 18.82 -6.45
CA LEU A 711 -15.68 20.28 -6.65
C LEU A 711 -14.60 20.88 -5.75
N THR A 712 -13.56 21.48 -6.33
CA THR A 712 -12.55 22.24 -5.59
C THR A 712 -12.88 23.71 -5.74
N ALA A 713 -13.16 24.41 -4.64
CA ALA A 713 -13.40 25.85 -4.64
C ALA A 713 -12.47 26.52 -3.63
N ALA A 714 -11.71 27.51 -4.07
CA ALA A 714 -10.69 28.18 -3.28
C ALA A 714 -10.72 29.71 -3.46
N ALA A 715 -10.38 30.39 -2.39
CA ALA A 715 -10.15 31.82 -2.36
C ALA A 715 -8.65 32.10 -2.20
N PHE A 716 -8.11 32.94 -3.04
CA PHE A 716 -6.75 33.44 -3.01
C PHE A 716 -6.75 34.89 -2.54
N MET A 717 -5.98 35.21 -1.52
CA MET A 717 -5.84 36.54 -0.95
C MET A 717 -4.37 36.95 -0.95
N PRO A 718 -3.94 37.77 -1.92
CA PRO A 718 -2.58 38.35 -1.85
C PRO A 718 -2.46 39.28 -0.67
N PHE A 719 -1.33 39.28 0.03
CA PHE A 719 -1.08 40.30 1.07
C PHE A 719 -1.09 41.72 0.44
N ARG A 720 -0.45 41.81 -0.72
CA ARG A 720 -0.52 43.00 -1.56
C ARG A 720 -0.44 42.57 -3.02
N LYS A 721 -1.45 42.92 -3.81
CA LYS A 721 -1.49 42.65 -5.26
C LYS A 721 -0.38 43.41 -5.98
N ILE A 722 0.25 42.78 -6.97
CA ILE A 722 1.23 43.45 -7.85
C ILE A 722 0.45 44.17 -8.92
N LEU A 723 0.55 45.50 -8.99
CA LEU A 723 -0.19 46.37 -9.90
C LEU A 723 0.76 47.14 -10.81
N PRO A 724 0.35 47.53 -12.02
CA PRO A 724 1.10 48.46 -12.83
C PRO A 724 1.10 49.83 -12.18
N GLN A 725 2.13 50.62 -12.45
CA GLN A 725 2.22 52.02 -12.06
C GLN A 725 1.76 52.84 -13.26
N ASP A 726 0.91 53.85 -13.00
CA ASP A 726 0.46 54.76 -14.05
C ASP A 726 1.68 55.51 -14.63
N ASP A 727 1.69 55.64 -15.97
CA ASP A 727 2.77 56.31 -16.73
C ASP A 727 4.20 55.74 -16.57
N SER A 728 4.34 54.51 -16.09
CA SER A 728 5.64 53.87 -15.91
C SER A 728 5.58 52.35 -16.15
N PRO A 729 6.59 51.71 -16.74
CA PRO A 729 6.61 50.24 -16.88
C PRO A 729 6.82 49.54 -15.54
N ARG A 730 7.03 50.28 -14.43
CA ARG A 730 7.32 49.75 -13.09
C ARG A 730 6.07 49.12 -12.46
N ALA A 731 6.31 48.23 -11.51
CA ALA A 731 5.29 47.69 -10.61
C ALA A 731 5.17 48.52 -9.32
N ARG A 732 3.98 48.49 -8.76
CA ARG A 732 3.70 48.96 -7.40
C ARG A 732 2.91 47.92 -6.63
N TYR A 733 2.98 47.96 -5.32
CA TYR A 733 2.09 47.15 -4.48
C TYR A 733 0.74 47.85 -4.28
N GLY A 734 -0.34 47.09 -4.40
CA GLY A 734 -1.69 47.46 -4.02
C GLY A 734 -1.87 47.62 -2.49
N ARG A 735 -3.12 47.77 -2.08
CA ARG A 735 -3.49 47.82 -0.66
C ARG A 735 -3.27 46.46 0.00
N TRP A 736 -3.13 46.44 1.33
CA TRP A 736 -3.06 45.21 2.09
C TRP A 736 -4.41 44.47 2.08
N PHE A 737 -4.37 43.16 1.84
CA PHE A 737 -5.52 42.27 1.87
C PHE A 737 -6.72 42.76 1.05
N SER A 738 -6.45 43.29 -0.14
CA SER A 738 -7.47 43.75 -1.10
C SER A 738 -7.53 42.80 -2.30
N ASP A 739 -8.67 42.83 -2.95
CA ASP A 739 -8.92 42.15 -4.24
C ASP A 739 -8.68 40.60 -4.16
N PRO A 740 -9.53 39.87 -3.39
CA PRO A 740 -9.47 38.44 -3.36
C PRO A 740 -9.90 37.86 -4.70
N GLU A 741 -9.23 36.77 -5.11
CA GLU A 741 -9.57 36.03 -6.33
C GLU A 741 -10.12 34.67 -5.98
N PHE A 742 -10.98 34.14 -6.85
CA PHE A 742 -11.66 32.88 -6.62
C PHE A 742 -11.43 31.89 -7.78
N ILE A 743 -11.24 30.65 -7.42
CA ILE A 743 -11.08 29.50 -8.32
C ILE A 743 -12.11 28.46 -7.96
N ALA A 744 -12.77 27.90 -8.96
CA ALA A 744 -13.59 26.71 -8.79
C ALA A 744 -13.31 25.71 -9.92
N GLN A 745 -13.11 24.45 -9.59
CA GLN A 745 -12.95 23.37 -10.56
C GLN A 745 -13.85 22.20 -10.21
N LEU A 746 -14.59 21.73 -11.20
CA LEU A 746 -15.39 20.50 -11.12
C LEU A 746 -14.66 19.40 -11.90
N ASP A 747 -14.36 18.30 -11.24
CA ASP A 747 -13.74 17.12 -11.83
C ASP A 747 -14.69 15.93 -11.78
N VAL A 748 -14.79 15.21 -12.88
CA VAL A 748 -15.37 13.86 -12.95
C VAL A 748 -14.24 12.90 -13.26
N VAL A 749 -13.86 12.09 -12.25
CA VAL A 749 -12.69 11.21 -12.31
C VAL A 749 -13.15 9.76 -12.38
N TYR A 750 -12.58 8.99 -13.29
CA TYR A 750 -12.72 7.55 -13.35
C TYR A 750 -11.35 6.87 -13.27
N ASN A 751 -11.13 6.09 -12.20
CA ASN A 751 -9.87 5.42 -11.94
C ASN A 751 -9.82 4.05 -12.61
N LEU A 752 -8.92 3.89 -13.57
CA LEU A 752 -8.51 2.61 -14.15
C LEU A 752 -7.40 1.98 -13.29
N PRO A 753 -7.11 0.69 -13.43
CA PRO A 753 -6.04 0.05 -12.67
C PRO A 753 -4.64 0.66 -12.87
N PHE A 754 -4.41 1.30 -14.00
CA PHE A 754 -3.11 1.85 -14.44
C PHE A 754 -3.14 3.35 -14.79
N ALA A 755 -4.32 3.98 -14.81
CA ALA A 755 -4.48 5.40 -15.18
C ALA A 755 -5.76 5.97 -14.58
N SER A 756 -5.91 7.30 -14.59
CA SER A 756 -7.17 7.98 -14.31
C SER A 756 -7.60 8.80 -15.53
N VAL A 757 -8.88 8.80 -15.81
CA VAL A 757 -9.49 9.68 -16.82
C VAL A 757 -10.28 10.73 -16.09
N THR A 758 -10.05 12.01 -16.42
CA THR A 758 -10.68 13.15 -15.75
C THR A 758 -11.29 14.09 -16.77
N LEU A 759 -12.58 14.38 -16.59
CA LEU A 759 -13.24 15.51 -17.24
C LEU A 759 -13.24 16.66 -16.24
N TYR A 760 -12.77 17.83 -16.64
CA TYR A 760 -12.73 18.98 -15.75
C TYR A 760 -13.35 20.23 -16.37
N GLY A 761 -13.88 21.09 -15.52
CA GLY A 761 -14.34 22.44 -15.89
C GLY A 761 -13.90 23.42 -14.81
N ASN A 762 -13.21 24.50 -15.22
CA ASN A 762 -12.67 25.53 -14.36
C ASN A 762 -13.44 26.84 -14.50
N TYR A 763 -13.59 27.54 -13.40
CA TYR A 763 -13.99 28.94 -13.31
C TYR A 763 -12.91 29.75 -12.61
N LEU A 764 -12.49 30.87 -13.22
CA LEU A 764 -11.56 31.83 -12.66
C LEU A 764 -12.24 33.20 -12.57
N SER A 765 -12.10 33.88 -11.44
CA SER A 765 -12.71 35.19 -11.22
C SER A 765 -12.10 36.29 -12.08
N GLU A 766 -10.83 36.14 -12.46
CA GLU A 766 -10.09 37.11 -13.25
C GLU A 766 -9.36 36.40 -14.41
N PRO A 767 -9.45 36.86 -15.68
CA PRO A 767 -10.41 37.87 -16.14
C PRO A 767 -11.87 37.40 -16.00
N SER A 768 -12.78 38.31 -15.67
CA SER A 768 -14.14 37.98 -15.23
C SER A 768 -14.84 37.01 -16.19
N GLY A 769 -15.36 35.89 -15.65
CA GLY A 769 -16.15 34.93 -16.39
C GLY A 769 -15.34 33.98 -17.27
N ASN A 770 -14.06 33.73 -16.98
CA ASN A 770 -13.26 32.80 -17.76
C ASN A 770 -13.59 31.35 -17.35
N TRP A 771 -14.29 30.65 -18.25
CA TRP A 771 -14.60 29.25 -18.15
C TRP A 771 -13.73 28.48 -19.15
N ASN A 772 -13.03 27.49 -18.68
CA ASN A 772 -12.34 26.52 -19.51
C ASN A 772 -12.62 25.10 -19.05
N GLY A 773 -12.32 24.14 -19.88
CA GLY A 773 -12.53 22.74 -19.52
C GLY A 773 -11.83 21.83 -20.50
N GLY A 774 -11.65 20.58 -20.09
CA GLY A 774 -10.93 19.60 -20.87
C GLY A 774 -11.02 18.17 -20.30
N ILE A 775 -10.25 17.31 -20.92
CA ILE A 775 -10.04 15.90 -20.53
C ILE A 775 -8.58 15.72 -20.23
#